data_e8f25fe8c5a42ad360c49289d6e0e030
#
_entry.id   e8f25fe8c5a42ad360c49289d6e0e030
#
_cell.length_a   1.000
_cell.length_b   1.000
_cell.length_c   1.000
_cell.angle_alpha   90.00
_cell.angle_beta   90.00
_cell.angle_gamma   90.00
#
_symmetry.space_group_name_H-M   'P 1'
#
loop_
_entity.id
_entity.type
_entity.pdbx_description
1 polymer ?
#
loop_
_entity_poly.entity_id
_entity_poly.type
_entity_poly.pdbx_seq_one_letter_code
_entity_poly.pdbx_strand_id
1 'polypeptide(L)'
;MMEQVFQRLRPVIRWAVRRPGTVLLLALALSVLGVSLAMRLRIDTDFSKLIPKSYPSVQALERLREMVGGESTVDVAIVSPSFEANRRFAEDLIPKALALKGEGYDEPYLGRVEYRRETSFLQQNALYFASEEELNELEQFLQEKIEEARLKANPFFFDLEEEEEAEEDTTVEALQVVYEELIGKEYPISDDSTTLVVRFYPTNSQTNIGYIEDLYRDLQRLVDEMQPHRYHPEMQVVLAGRLLRQLVEVRAITGDVFSSFGAGVTAVLLLVVLYFTYKSYRARAGRRFDRRVLLAELGRMPVMAVLIGVPLLMSLSWSFGLAYVAFKTLNLMTSTLGLVLFGLGIDYGIHFYARYAEERAEGRDVAEAAEITFLSTGQAITIGALTTAVSLYVLMIADFRGFSEFGFIAGSGILFALVAMLVVMPALLSLAERFRLLNLEAGHAAPVHQVGRGRFPAARGVVLASVAAVVLALLFLPRVSFEWDFGKLEPRYEDYEARQDYVERVYQTHGRRNPAYIVVDDPAEVPAVVAALKERAAKDTLSPTILDVESLQDRFPMTPEAQQAKLARIARIRELLDDPFLRADTSVWMQRLREAAQTRRPISIDEVPDFLKARFTSKTGEIGNFVLIYPSVRLADGRNSMAFAEDVGRVEVNGKVYYAGSTSLVAADMLRLMLKEAPWMVLLTFVAVTLLMWLNFRTPRWTMLALLPLVVGVLWMLLVMELLGMKLNFYNMVMLPAVLGIGNDAGAHLVHRYRERGPGSILQVLRSTGEHVTMASLTTMMGFAGLLLSFHPGLRSIGELAVVGIGTTLLAALVFLPALIQWLEDREKRPAPEPEAAPTTSLSK
;
A
#
# COMPACT_ATOMS: atom_id res chain seq x y z
N MET A 1 35.20 22.48 8.20
CA MET A 1 34.21 23.02 7.24
C MET A 1 32.89 23.37 7.95
N MET A 2 32.24 22.43 8.67
CA MET A 2 30.97 22.71 9.40
C MET A 2 31.11 23.82 10.43
N GLU A 3 32.18 23.83 11.24
CA GLU A 3 32.45 24.89 12.20
C GLU A 3 32.52 26.28 11.56
N GLN A 4 33.18 26.40 10.40
CA GLN A 4 33.24 27.68 9.68
C GLN A 4 31.85 28.11 9.13
N VAL A 5 31.00 27.16 8.73
CA VAL A 5 29.63 27.46 8.30
C VAL A 5 28.81 27.99 9.49
N PHE A 6 28.89 27.32 10.64
CA PHE A 6 28.17 27.72 11.85
C PHE A 6 28.67 29.09 12.40
N GLN A 7 29.96 29.35 12.31
CA GLN A 7 30.50 30.67 12.68
C GLN A 7 29.94 31.77 11.74
N ARG A 8 29.77 31.48 10.44
CA ARG A 8 29.15 32.45 9.51
C ARG A 8 27.64 32.61 9.75
N LEU A 9 26.96 31.60 10.25
CA LEU A 9 25.53 31.65 10.59
C LEU A 9 25.25 32.22 12.00
N ARG A 10 26.28 32.52 12.80
CA ARG A 10 26.17 33.13 14.11
C ARG A 10 25.29 34.40 14.17
N PRO A 11 25.31 35.32 13.16
CA PRO A 11 24.42 36.47 13.16
C PRO A 11 22.93 36.09 13.07
N VAL A 12 22.60 34.99 12.42
CA VAL A 12 21.21 34.52 12.25
C VAL A 12 20.60 34.12 13.60
N ILE A 13 21.33 33.35 14.42
CA ILE A 13 20.83 32.94 15.74
C ILE A 13 20.72 34.15 16.70
N ARG A 14 21.67 35.06 16.67
CA ARG A 14 21.59 36.29 17.43
C ARG A 14 20.39 37.15 17.03
N TRP A 15 20.11 37.24 15.72
CA TRP A 15 18.94 37.95 15.22
C TRP A 15 17.64 37.26 15.65
N ALA A 16 17.56 35.92 15.58
CA ALA A 16 16.39 35.15 15.99
C ALA A 16 16.04 35.36 17.47
N VAL A 17 17.04 35.37 18.34
CA VAL A 17 16.84 35.58 19.80
C VAL A 17 16.51 37.05 20.12
N ARG A 18 17.14 38.01 19.43
CA ARG A 18 16.90 39.44 19.66
C ARG A 18 15.57 39.95 19.14
N ARG A 19 15.11 39.40 18.00
CA ARG A 19 13.85 39.75 17.30
C ARG A 19 12.94 38.55 17.13
N PRO A 20 12.53 37.86 18.19
CA PRO A 20 11.77 36.64 18.09
C PRO A 20 10.43 36.82 17.35
N GLY A 21 9.77 37.98 17.51
CA GLY A 21 8.51 38.29 16.86
C GLY A 21 8.60 38.28 15.32
N THR A 22 9.69 38.79 14.74
CA THR A 22 9.89 38.83 13.29
C THR A 22 10.11 37.40 12.72
N VAL A 23 10.91 36.58 13.42
CA VAL A 23 11.14 35.19 13.02
C VAL A 23 9.84 34.38 13.09
N LEU A 24 9.08 34.51 14.17
CA LEU A 24 7.81 33.82 14.33
C LEU A 24 6.76 34.27 13.32
N LEU A 25 6.69 35.56 12.97
CA LEU A 25 5.79 36.06 11.94
C LEU A 25 6.14 35.48 10.56
N LEU A 26 7.44 35.46 10.19
CA LEU A 26 7.90 34.88 8.94
C LEU A 26 7.62 33.37 8.89
N ALA A 27 7.93 32.64 9.97
CA ALA A 27 7.65 31.22 10.08
C ALA A 27 6.15 30.92 10.01
N LEU A 28 5.31 31.75 10.67
CA LEU A 28 3.86 31.65 10.63
C LEU A 28 3.31 31.90 9.22
N ALA A 29 3.79 32.96 8.55
CA ALA A 29 3.37 33.26 7.17
C ALA A 29 3.69 32.10 6.22
N LEU A 30 4.91 31.55 6.33
CA LEU A 30 5.31 30.37 5.55
C LEU A 30 4.46 29.15 5.90
N SER A 31 4.11 28.98 7.18
CA SER A 31 3.27 27.87 7.64
C SER A 31 1.83 27.99 7.15
N VAL A 32 1.25 29.19 7.16
CA VAL A 32 -0.09 29.44 6.59
C VAL A 32 -0.10 29.13 5.09
N LEU A 33 0.91 29.55 4.34
CA LEU A 33 1.07 29.17 2.93
C LEU A 33 1.20 27.65 2.79
N GLY A 34 2.06 27.03 3.60
CA GLY A 34 2.23 25.55 3.59
C GLY A 34 0.96 24.81 3.87
N VAL A 35 0.19 25.19 4.89
CA VAL A 35 -1.13 24.60 5.21
C VAL A 35 -2.12 24.79 4.06
N SER A 36 -2.19 26.01 3.49
CA SER A 36 -3.13 26.28 2.38
C SER A 36 -2.86 25.43 1.14
N LEU A 37 -1.60 25.11 0.87
CA LEU A 37 -1.18 24.19 -0.18
C LEU A 37 -1.44 22.73 0.22
N ALA A 38 -1.11 22.35 1.44
CA ALA A 38 -1.30 21.00 1.98
C ALA A 38 -2.79 20.57 1.99
N MET A 39 -3.71 21.49 2.28
CA MET A 39 -5.16 21.24 2.24
C MET A 39 -5.69 20.88 0.83
N ARG A 40 -4.91 21.13 -0.21
CA ARG A 40 -5.25 20.75 -1.59
C ARG A 40 -4.70 19.39 -1.98
N LEU A 41 -3.86 18.76 -1.15
CA LEU A 41 -3.36 17.41 -1.37
C LEU A 41 -4.52 16.40 -1.32
N ARG A 42 -4.49 15.45 -2.24
CA ARG A 42 -5.43 14.32 -2.28
C ARG A 42 -4.64 13.03 -2.12
N ILE A 43 -5.21 12.08 -1.39
CA ILE A 43 -4.65 10.73 -1.32
C ILE A 43 -5.12 9.97 -2.55
N ASP A 44 -4.18 9.38 -3.27
CA ASP A 44 -4.42 8.57 -4.46
C ASP A 44 -4.07 7.12 -4.15
N THR A 45 -5.08 6.25 -4.24
CA THR A 45 -4.94 4.81 -3.97
C THR A 45 -4.68 3.99 -5.23
N ASP A 46 -4.62 4.63 -6.41
CA ASP A 46 -4.39 3.96 -7.69
C ASP A 46 -2.93 3.52 -7.84
N PHE A 47 -2.66 2.22 -7.67
CA PHE A 47 -1.34 1.62 -7.81
C PHE A 47 -0.72 1.81 -9.20
N SER A 48 -1.54 2.00 -10.25
CA SER A 48 -1.03 2.21 -11.60
C SER A 48 -0.19 3.48 -11.74
N LYS A 49 -0.36 4.42 -10.82
CA LYS A 49 0.40 5.68 -10.79
C LYS A 49 1.75 5.56 -10.07
N LEU A 50 2.03 4.42 -9.42
CA LEU A 50 3.28 4.20 -8.71
C LEU A 50 4.43 3.76 -9.61
N ILE A 51 4.16 3.36 -10.84
CA ILE A 51 5.17 3.00 -11.84
C ILE A 51 5.15 4.00 -13.00
N PRO A 52 6.27 4.14 -13.75
CA PRO A 52 6.35 5.09 -14.86
C PRO A 52 5.31 4.81 -15.96
N LYS A 53 4.78 5.87 -16.54
CA LYS A 53 3.81 5.78 -17.66
C LYS A 53 4.38 5.13 -18.93
N SER A 54 5.69 4.97 -19.02
CA SER A 54 6.36 4.28 -20.12
C SER A 54 6.21 2.75 -20.08
N TYR A 55 5.71 2.20 -18.98
CA TYR A 55 5.49 0.76 -18.86
C TYR A 55 4.33 0.32 -19.75
N PRO A 56 4.52 -0.77 -20.54
CA PRO A 56 3.49 -1.25 -21.47
C PRO A 56 2.17 -1.61 -20.79
N SER A 57 2.22 -2.20 -19.59
CA SER A 57 1.01 -2.54 -18.80
C SER A 57 0.22 -1.30 -18.39
N VAL A 58 0.91 -0.19 -18.06
CA VAL A 58 0.25 1.09 -17.71
C VAL A 58 -0.39 1.69 -18.95
N GLN A 59 0.34 1.73 -20.07
CA GLN A 59 -0.18 2.25 -21.32
C GLN A 59 -1.40 1.46 -21.82
N ALA A 60 -1.33 0.12 -21.73
CA ALA A 60 -2.45 -0.74 -22.09
C ALA A 60 -3.66 -0.53 -21.15
N LEU A 61 -3.43 -0.33 -19.83
CA LEU A 61 -4.49 -0.03 -18.87
C LEU A 61 -5.08 1.37 -19.09
N GLU A 62 -4.25 2.39 -19.38
CA GLU A 62 -4.75 3.74 -19.70
C GLU A 62 -5.60 3.70 -20.98
N ARG A 63 -5.13 3.01 -22.05
CA ARG A 63 -5.89 2.81 -23.28
C ARG A 63 -7.22 2.09 -23.04
N LEU A 64 -7.21 1.05 -22.21
CA LEU A 64 -8.42 0.34 -21.81
C LEU A 64 -9.41 1.28 -21.12
N ARG A 65 -8.94 2.10 -20.17
CA ARG A 65 -9.79 3.08 -19.45
C ARG A 65 -10.38 4.15 -20.36
N GLU A 66 -9.65 4.55 -21.39
CA GLU A 66 -10.13 5.50 -22.40
C GLU A 66 -11.23 4.87 -23.26
N MET A 67 -11.06 3.63 -23.67
CA MET A 67 -11.97 2.95 -24.62
C MET A 67 -13.19 2.32 -23.94
N VAL A 68 -13.01 1.56 -22.85
CA VAL A 68 -14.11 0.82 -22.20
C VAL A 68 -14.86 1.67 -21.18
N GLY A 69 -14.25 2.72 -20.68
CA GLY A 69 -14.78 3.43 -19.52
C GLY A 69 -14.44 2.68 -18.23
N GLY A 70 -14.65 3.35 -17.10
CA GLY A 70 -14.51 2.63 -15.84
C GLY A 70 -15.69 1.69 -15.63
N GLU A 71 -15.44 0.47 -15.27
CA GLU A 71 -16.44 -0.53 -14.84
C GLU A 71 -17.07 -0.19 -13.48
N SER A 72 -17.14 1.09 -13.10
CA SER A 72 -17.69 1.46 -11.81
C SER A 72 -19.19 1.49 -11.87
N THR A 73 -19.77 0.67 -11.03
CA THR A 73 -21.22 0.50 -10.94
C THR A 73 -21.73 1.02 -9.60
N VAL A 74 -22.99 1.43 -9.62
CA VAL A 74 -23.82 1.67 -8.44
C VAL A 74 -24.86 0.57 -8.44
N ASP A 75 -24.75 -0.36 -7.52
CA ASP A 75 -25.64 -1.50 -7.41
C ASP A 75 -26.66 -1.27 -6.29
N VAL A 76 -27.94 -1.49 -6.58
CA VAL A 76 -29.03 -1.42 -5.61
C VAL A 76 -29.63 -2.82 -5.47
N ALA A 77 -29.33 -3.48 -4.35
CA ALA A 77 -29.90 -4.78 -4.02
C ALA A 77 -31.23 -4.58 -3.27
N ILE A 78 -32.30 -5.16 -3.81
CA ILE A 78 -33.65 -5.12 -3.25
C ILE A 78 -33.96 -6.52 -2.75
N VAL A 79 -34.18 -6.65 -1.45
CA VAL A 79 -34.26 -7.95 -0.76
C VAL A 79 -35.64 -8.07 -0.08
N SER A 80 -36.44 -9.03 -0.52
CA SER A 80 -37.66 -9.46 0.19
C SER A 80 -38.07 -10.88 -0.26
N PRO A 81 -38.93 -11.58 0.48
CA PRO A 81 -39.47 -12.89 0.08
C PRO A 81 -40.33 -12.87 -1.19
N SER A 82 -40.76 -11.69 -1.64
CA SER A 82 -41.64 -11.51 -2.80
C SER A 82 -40.90 -10.90 -3.98
N PHE A 83 -40.60 -11.69 -5.02
CA PHE A 83 -40.05 -11.19 -6.26
C PHE A 83 -40.90 -10.07 -6.89
N GLU A 84 -42.25 -10.22 -6.87
CA GLU A 84 -43.14 -9.24 -7.46
C GLU A 84 -43.06 -7.88 -6.73
N ALA A 85 -42.88 -7.87 -5.39
CA ALA A 85 -42.64 -6.66 -4.63
C ALA A 85 -41.29 -6.03 -4.98
N ASN A 86 -40.26 -6.83 -5.08
CA ASN A 86 -38.92 -6.37 -5.49
C ASN A 86 -38.94 -5.76 -6.88
N ARG A 87 -39.64 -6.41 -7.84
CA ARG A 87 -39.79 -5.92 -9.21
C ARG A 87 -40.50 -4.57 -9.27
N ARG A 88 -41.65 -4.43 -8.56
CA ARG A 88 -42.37 -3.16 -8.52
C ARG A 88 -41.56 -2.03 -7.92
N PHE A 89 -40.86 -2.30 -6.84
CA PHE A 89 -39.98 -1.30 -6.25
C PHE A 89 -38.88 -0.87 -7.24
N ALA A 90 -38.25 -1.80 -7.93
CA ALA A 90 -37.23 -1.52 -8.93
C ALA A 90 -37.78 -0.67 -10.09
N GLU A 91 -38.96 -1.03 -10.63
CA GLU A 91 -39.61 -0.30 -11.73
C GLU A 91 -39.97 1.15 -11.34
N ASP A 92 -40.34 1.39 -10.09
CA ASP A 92 -40.58 2.73 -9.55
C ASP A 92 -39.32 3.51 -9.21
N LEU A 93 -38.25 2.82 -8.82
CA LEU A 93 -36.93 3.41 -8.48
C LEU A 93 -36.18 3.89 -9.72
N ILE A 94 -36.18 3.09 -10.78
CA ILE A 94 -35.31 3.33 -11.96
C ILE A 94 -35.50 4.73 -12.56
N PRO A 95 -36.73 5.17 -12.92
CA PRO A 95 -36.91 6.49 -13.54
C PRO A 95 -36.53 7.63 -12.60
N LYS A 96 -36.75 7.49 -11.30
CA LYS A 96 -36.41 8.50 -10.30
C LYS A 96 -34.90 8.57 -10.08
N ALA A 97 -34.23 7.42 -10.04
CA ALA A 97 -32.75 7.34 -9.88
C ALA A 97 -32.03 7.92 -11.12
N LEU A 98 -32.49 7.63 -12.33
CA LEU A 98 -31.95 8.22 -13.57
C LEU A 98 -32.19 9.73 -13.70
N ALA A 99 -33.24 10.25 -13.07
CA ALA A 99 -33.53 11.69 -13.02
C ALA A 99 -32.77 12.40 -11.87
N LEU A 100 -32.09 11.65 -10.97
CA LEU A 100 -31.46 12.21 -9.78
C LEU A 100 -30.26 13.08 -10.17
N LYS A 101 -30.32 14.36 -9.77
CA LYS A 101 -29.30 15.36 -10.09
C LYS A 101 -28.94 16.15 -8.83
N GLY A 102 -27.62 16.32 -8.61
CA GLY A 102 -27.12 17.10 -7.47
C GLY A 102 -26.98 18.59 -7.75
N GLU A 103 -26.97 19.38 -6.70
CA GLU A 103 -26.70 20.83 -6.79
C GLU A 103 -25.27 21.06 -7.33
N GLY A 104 -25.18 21.80 -8.44
CA GLY A 104 -23.88 22.13 -9.08
C GLY A 104 -23.40 21.16 -10.14
N TYR A 105 -24.20 20.16 -10.51
CA TYR A 105 -23.91 19.27 -11.63
C TYR A 105 -24.86 19.55 -12.80
N ASP A 106 -24.32 19.56 -14.03
CA ASP A 106 -25.11 19.87 -15.24
C ASP A 106 -25.93 18.67 -15.73
N GLU A 107 -25.47 17.44 -15.44
CA GLU A 107 -26.10 16.19 -15.85
C GLU A 107 -26.59 15.38 -14.64
N PRO A 108 -27.56 14.46 -14.82
CA PRO A 108 -27.94 13.48 -13.80
C PRO A 108 -26.74 12.63 -13.36
N TYR A 109 -26.75 12.11 -12.13
CA TYR A 109 -25.68 11.25 -11.64
C TYR A 109 -25.52 9.95 -12.43
N LEU A 110 -26.65 9.37 -12.89
CA LEU A 110 -26.73 8.05 -13.49
C LEU A 110 -27.22 8.17 -14.94
N GLY A 111 -26.51 7.52 -15.85
CA GLY A 111 -26.77 7.64 -17.30
C GLY A 111 -27.40 6.38 -17.91
N ARG A 112 -27.17 5.20 -17.33
CA ARG A 112 -27.63 3.92 -17.85
C ARG A 112 -27.99 2.98 -16.70
N VAL A 113 -28.95 2.08 -16.97
CA VAL A 113 -29.38 1.03 -16.02
C VAL A 113 -29.32 -0.34 -16.69
N GLU A 114 -28.90 -1.35 -15.95
CA GLU A 114 -29.04 -2.78 -16.27
C GLU A 114 -29.99 -3.38 -15.23
N TYR A 115 -31.17 -3.83 -15.71
CA TYR A 115 -32.24 -4.33 -14.85
C TYR A 115 -32.96 -5.51 -15.45
N ARG A 116 -33.26 -5.48 -16.75
CA ARG A 116 -33.98 -6.53 -17.47
C ARG A 116 -33.24 -6.87 -18.75
N ARG A 117 -33.08 -8.18 -19.01
CA ARG A 117 -32.48 -8.70 -20.24
C ARG A 117 -33.56 -9.22 -21.14
N GLU A 118 -33.46 -8.89 -22.42
CA GLU A 118 -34.38 -9.41 -23.43
C GLU A 118 -33.96 -10.81 -23.84
N THR A 119 -34.38 -11.80 -23.04
CA THR A 119 -33.97 -13.21 -23.23
C THR A 119 -34.66 -13.91 -24.41
N SER A 120 -35.83 -13.41 -24.83
CA SER A 120 -36.57 -14.01 -25.94
C SER A 120 -35.78 -14.06 -27.26
N PHE A 121 -35.03 -13.02 -27.56
CA PHE A 121 -34.14 -12.96 -28.71
C PHE A 121 -33.06 -14.03 -28.63
N LEU A 122 -32.48 -14.22 -27.49
CA LEU A 122 -31.43 -15.24 -27.27
C LEU A 122 -31.99 -16.65 -27.29
N GLN A 123 -33.19 -16.89 -26.73
CA GLN A 123 -33.83 -18.20 -26.76
C GLN A 123 -34.02 -18.67 -28.19
N GLN A 124 -34.43 -17.82 -29.10
CA GLN A 124 -34.63 -18.15 -30.52
C GLN A 124 -33.35 -18.28 -31.34
N ASN A 125 -32.26 -17.65 -30.88
CA ASN A 125 -31.01 -17.52 -31.63
C ASN A 125 -29.78 -18.03 -30.86
N ALA A 126 -29.95 -18.84 -29.79
CA ALA A 126 -28.85 -19.21 -28.91
C ALA A 126 -27.71 -19.90 -29.66
N LEU A 127 -28.02 -20.80 -30.63
CA LEU A 127 -27.00 -21.46 -31.41
C LEU A 127 -26.19 -20.51 -32.32
N TYR A 128 -26.72 -19.37 -32.67
CA TYR A 128 -25.98 -18.36 -33.45
C TYR A 128 -24.88 -17.69 -32.61
N PHE A 129 -25.04 -17.67 -31.29
CA PHE A 129 -24.08 -17.10 -30.31
C PHE A 129 -23.22 -18.16 -29.62
N ALA A 130 -23.46 -19.46 -29.90
CA ALA A 130 -22.61 -20.54 -29.39
C ALA A 130 -21.26 -20.55 -30.12
N SER A 131 -20.18 -20.93 -29.42
CA SER A 131 -18.84 -21.08 -30.03
C SER A 131 -18.82 -22.25 -31.03
N GLU A 132 -17.79 -22.32 -31.86
CA GLU A 132 -17.61 -23.46 -32.79
C GLU A 132 -17.38 -24.76 -32.02
N GLU A 133 -16.77 -24.71 -30.86
CA GLU A 133 -16.51 -25.86 -29.99
C GLU A 133 -17.81 -26.36 -29.37
N GLU A 134 -18.64 -25.49 -28.80
CA GLU A 134 -19.98 -25.80 -28.28
C GLU A 134 -20.91 -26.39 -29.36
N LEU A 135 -20.86 -25.88 -30.60
CA LEU A 135 -21.63 -26.43 -31.70
C LEU A 135 -21.13 -27.81 -32.16
N ASN A 136 -19.82 -28.09 -32.07
CA ASN A 136 -19.25 -29.41 -32.35
C ASN A 136 -19.71 -30.41 -31.30
N GLU A 137 -19.60 -30.08 -30.03
CA GLU A 137 -20.04 -30.95 -28.94
C GLU A 137 -21.54 -31.29 -29.05
N LEU A 138 -22.35 -30.25 -29.32
CA LEU A 138 -23.79 -30.45 -29.53
C LEU A 138 -24.08 -31.35 -30.75
N GLU A 139 -23.38 -31.17 -31.88
CA GLU A 139 -23.56 -31.99 -33.08
C GLU A 139 -23.19 -33.46 -32.82
N GLN A 140 -22.08 -33.71 -32.13
CA GLN A 140 -21.65 -35.04 -31.71
C GLN A 140 -22.68 -35.71 -30.77
N PHE A 141 -23.08 -34.99 -29.74
CA PHE A 141 -24.09 -35.42 -28.78
C PHE A 141 -25.40 -35.86 -29.48
N LEU A 142 -25.92 -35.04 -30.40
CA LEU A 142 -27.15 -35.39 -31.16
C LEU A 142 -26.97 -36.62 -32.03
N GLN A 143 -25.80 -36.80 -32.64
CA GLN A 143 -25.47 -37.99 -33.43
C GLN A 143 -25.42 -39.24 -32.56
N GLU A 144 -24.76 -39.17 -31.41
CA GLU A 144 -24.70 -40.28 -30.44
C GLU A 144 -26.10 -40.68 -29.95
N LYS A 145 -26.93 -39.70 -29.58
CA LYS A 145 -28.33 -39.94 -29.18
C LYS A 145 -29.17 -40.60 -30.30
N ILE A 146 -28.99 -40.21 -31.57
CA ILE A 146 -29.65 -40.83 -32.69
C ILE A 146 -29.18 -42.28 -32.88
N GLU A 147 -27.87 -42.56 -32.79
CA GLU A 147 -27.32 -43.88 -32.87
C GLU A 147 -27.80 -44.79 -31.75
N GLU A 148 -27.80 -44.30 -30.51
CA GLU A 148 -28.34 -44.99 -29.36
C GLU A 148 -29.83 -45.35 -29.54
N ALA A 149 -30.65 -44.39 -29.96
CA ALA A 149 -32.05 -44.58 -30.20
C ALA A 149 -32.31 -45.59 -31.38
N ARG A 150 -31.47 -45.58 -32.42
CA ARG A 150 -31.51 -46.59 -33.52
C ARG A 150 -31.14 -47.95 -33.02
N LEU A 151 -30.12 -48.09 -32.16
CA LEU A 151 -29.73 -49.38 -31.56
C LEU A 151 -30.86 -49.95 -30.70
N LYS A 152 -31.47 -49.13 -29.83
CA LYS A 152 -32.60 -49.50 -28.96
C LYS A 152 -33.86 -49.86 -29.77
N ALA A 153 -34.05 -49.28 -30.94
CA ALA A 153 -35.17 -49.63 -31.86
C ALA A 153 -34.93 -50.88 -32.67
N ASN A 154 -33.76 -51.50 -32.69
CA ASN A 154 -33.43 -52.72 -33.41
C ASN A 154 -33.97 -53.95 -32.63
N PRO A 155 -34.88 -54.71 -33.17
CA PRO A 155 -35.49 -55.88 -32.50
C PRO A 155 -34.52 -57.03 -32.18
N PHE A 156 -33.28 -56.99 -32.69
CA PHE A 156 -32.24 -57.99 -32.45
C PHE A 156 -31.15 -57.46 -31.46
N PHE A 157 -31.35 -56.30 -30.89
CA PHE A 157 -30.46 -55.72 -29.86
C PHE A 157 -30.87 -56.30 -28.52
N PHE A 158 -30.01 -57.13 -27.91
CA PHE A 158 -30.14 -57.61 -26.55
C PHE A 158 -29.17 -56.82 -25.72
N ASP A 159 -29.68 -55.93 -24.80
CA ASP A 159 -28.90 -55.26 -23.81
C ASP A 159 -28.38 -56.32 -22.81
N LEU A 160 -27.07 -56.59 -22.84
CA LEU A 160 -26.41 -57.55 -21.97
C LEU A 160 -25.81 -56.85 -20.72
N GLU A 161 -25.93 -55.57 -20.63
CA GLU A 161 -25.54 -54.78 -19.48
C GLU A 161 -26.79 -54.58 -18.61
N GLU A 162 -26.85 -55.33 -17.48
CA GLU A 162 -27.79 -55.08 -16.39
C GLU A 162 -27.64 -53.65 -15.93
N GLU A 163 -28.75 -52.94 -15.74
CA GLU A 163 -28.98 -51.67 -15.04
C GLU A 163 -27.80 -51.23 -14.18
N GLU A 164 -26.71 -50.71 -14.77
CA GLU A 164 -25.94 -49.68 -14.10
C GLU A 164 -26.82 -48.43 -14.10
N GLU A 165 -27.13 -47.95 -12.91
CA GLU A 165 -27.83 -46.70 -12.64
C GLU A 165 -27.37 -45.68 -13.69
N ALA A 166 -28.34 -45.10 -14.42
CA ALA A 166 -28.09 -44.14 -15.50
C ALA A 166 -27.02 -43.13 -15.01
N GLU A 167 -25.82 -43.25 -15.56
CA GLU A 167 -24.86 -42.15 -15.48
C GLU A 167 -25.63 -40.92 -16.00
N GLU A 168 -26.02 -40.06 -15.09
CA GLU A 168 -26.62 -38.77 -15.40
C GLU A 168 -25.77 -38.18 -16.53
N ASP A 169 -26.41 -37.96 -17.70
CA ASP A 169 -25.76 -37.67 -18.97
C ASP A 169 -24.96 -36.34 -18.82
N THR A 170 -23.75 -36.46 -18.30
CA THR A 170 -22.87 -35.32 -17.93
C THR A 170 -22.72 -34.33 -19.09
N THR A 171 -22.88 -34.80 -20.33
CA THR A 171 -22.86 -33.98 -21.55
C THR A 171 -24.11 -33.10 -21.66
N VAL A 172 -25.29 -33.64 -21.31
CA VAL A 172 -26.55 -32.84 -21.30
C VAL A 172 -26.50 -31.76 -20.23
N GLU A 173 -26.02 -32.10 -19.04
CA GLU A 173 -25.85 -31.12 -17.98
C GLU A 173 -24.86 -30.04 -18.39
N ALA A 174 -23.72 -30.40 -19.00
CA ALA A 174 -22.74 -29.43 -19.49
C ALA A 174 -23.34 -28.48 -20.54
N LEU A 175 -24.08 -29.03 -21.53
CA LEU A 175 -24.75 -28.24 -22.55
C LEU A 175 -25.91 -27.39 -22.00
N GLN A 176 -26.62 -27.87 -20.96
CA GLN A 176 -27.62 -27.08 -20.25
C GLN A 176 -26.98 -25.88 -19.53
N VAL A 177 -25.87 -26.10 -18.85
CA VAL A 177 -25.12 -25.05 -18.20
C VAL A 177 -24.68 -23.97 -19.20
N VAL A 178 -24.12 -24.37 -20.34
CA VAL A 178 -23.72 -23.45 -21.42
C VAL A 178 -24.93 -22.67 -21.97
N TYR A 179 -26.05 -23.35 -22.21
CA TYR A 179 -27.28 -22.72 -22.70
C TYR A 179 -27.84 -21.71 -21.66
N GLU A 180 -27.91 -22.11 -20.38
CA GLU A 180 -28.36 -21.22 -19.29
C GLU A 180 -27.41 -20.07 -19.09
N GLU A 181 -26.09 -20.26 -19.28
CA GLU A 181 -25.09 -19.21 -19.21
C GLU A 181 -25.20 -18.22 -20.39
N LEU A 182 -25.50 -18.69 -21.58
CA LEU A 182 -25.72 -17.85 -22.77
C LEU A 182 -26.98 -17.01 -22.67
N ILE A 183 -28.09 -17.57 -22.24
CA ILE A 183 -29.38 -16.88 -22.18
C ILE A 183 -29.45 -16.02 -20.92
N GLY A 184 -28.95 -16.54 -19.80
CA GLY A 184 -29.04 -15.93 -18.50
C GLY A 184 -30.48 -15.79 -17.99
N LYS A 185 -30.62 -15.23 -16.82
CA LYS A 185 -31.92 -14.87 -16.23
C LYS A 185 -32.45 -13.56 -16.84
N GLU A 186 -33.76 -13.47 -17.06
CA GLU A 186 -34.42 -12.23 -17.54
C GLU A 186 -34.17 -11.06 -16.60
N TYR A 187 -34.18 -11.33 -15.29
CA TYR A 187 -33.88 -10.37 -14.24
C TYR A 187 -32.64 -10.80 -13.47
N PRO A 188 -31.77 -9.87 -13.04
CA PRO A 188 -30.65 -10.16 -12.17
C PRO A 188 -31.14 -10.46 -10.74
N ILE A 189 -31.48 -11.72 -10.54
CA ILE A 189 -32.08 -12.26 -9.31
C ILE A 189 -31.28 -13.44 -8.77
N SER A 190 -31.21 -13.57 -7.46
CA SER A 190 -30.61 -14.72 -6.76
C SER A 190 -31.38 -16.01 -7.06
N ASP A 191 -30.74 -17.17 -6.85
CA ASP A 191 -31.37 -18.47 -7.15
C ASP A 191 -32.62 -18.74 -6.30
N ASP A 192 -32.64 -18.22 -5.06
CA ASP A 192 -33.81 -18.29 -4.14
C ASP A 192 -34.87 -17.22 -4.45
N SER A 193 -34.69 -16.41 -5.48
CA SER A 193 -35.58 -15.34 -5.90
C SER A 193 -35.86 -14.25 -4.85
N THR A 194 -35.07 -14.17 -3.77
CA THR A 194 -35.26 -13.20 -2.69
C THR A 194 -34.56 -11.85 -2.94
N THR A 195 -33.46 -11.86 -3.72
CA THR A 195 -32.65 -10.67 -3.97
C THR A 195 -32.69 -10.30 -5.46
N LEU A 196 -33.08 -9.07 -5.77
CA LEU A 196 -33.07 -8.46 -7.09
C LEU A 196 -32.05 -7.32 -7.10
N VAL A 197 -31.17 -7.25 -8.09
CA VAL A 197 -30.16 -6.19 -8.19
C VAL A 197 -30.45 -5.28 -9.38
N VAL A 198 -30.52 -3.97 -9.15
CA VAL A 198 -30.55 -2.95 -10.20
C VAL A 198 -29.16 -2.34 -10.30
N ARG A 199 -28.53 -2.42 -11.45
CA ARG A 199 -27.18 -1.90 -11.69
C ARG A 199 -27.25 -0.62 -12.51
N PHE A 200 -26.73 0.45 -11.96
CA PHE A 200 -26.60 1.74 -12.61
C PHE A 200 -25.17 2.06 -12.99
N TYR A 201 -25.00 2.83 -14.04
CA TYR A 201 -23.72 3.32 -14.52
C TYR A 201 -23.70 4.86 -14.44
N PRO A 202 -22.69 5.46 -13.79
CA PRO A 202 -22.63 6.91 -13.63
C PRO A 202 -22.32 7.62 -14.96
N THR A 203 -22.78 8.86 -15.08
CA THR A 203 -22.52 9.73 -16.25
C THR A 203 -21.13 10.35 -16.21
N ASN A 204 -20.58 10.60 -15.03
CA ASN A 204 -19.36 11.40 -14.86
C ASN A 204 -18.17 10.58 -14.40
N SER A 205 -16.97 11.15 -14.53
CA SER A 205 -15.71 10.52 -14.17
C SER A 205 -15.64 10.13 -12.69
N GLN A 206 -15.22 8.91 -12.43
CA GLN A 206 -15.24 8.20 -11.16
C GLN A 206 -14.17 8.64 -10.15
N THR A 207 -13.39 9.66 -10.45
CA THR A 207 -12.28 10.12 -9.60
C THR A 207 -12.66 11.21 -8.59
N ASN A 208 -13.88 11.75 -8.68
CA ASN A 208 -14.35 12.81 -7.78
C ASN A 208 -15.10 12.22 -6.59
N ILE A 209 -14.42 12.09 -5.44
CA ILE A 209 -15.00 11.54 -4.20
C ILE A 209 -16.22 12.34 -3.75
N GLY A 210 -16.24 13.68 -3.89
CA GLY A 210 -17.39 14.50 -3.55
C GLY A 210 -18.62 14.14 -4.38
N TYR A 211 -18.44 13.90 -5.68
CA TYR A 211 -19.52 13.42 -6.55
C TYR A 211 -20.09 12.07 -6.10
N ILE A 212 -19.21 11.13 -5.75
CA ILE A 212 -19.63 9.79 -5.28
C ILE A 212 -20.38 9.90 -3.95
N GLU A 213 -19.90 10.76 -3.05
CA GLU A 213 -20.55 11.01 -1.76
C GLU A 213 -21.94 11.61 -1.91
N ASP A 214 -22.08 12.63 -2.77
CA ASP A 214 -23.36 13.27 -3.06
C ASP A 214 -24.33 12.29 -3.72
N LEU A 215 -23.87 11.51 -4.71
CA LEU A 215 -24.65 10.47 -5.36
C LEU A 215 -25.22 9.45 -4.35
N TYR A 216 -24.37 8.83 -3.51
CA TYR A 216 -24.86 7.81 -2.56
C TYR A 216 -25.75 8.40 -1.47
N ARG A 217 -25.48 9.61 -1.02
CA ARG A 217 -26.34 10.32 -0.06
C ARG A 217 -27.73 10.60 -0.64
N ASP A 218 -27.78 11.11 -1.87
CA ASP A 218 -29.01 11.49 -2.51
C ASP A 218 -29.81 10.26 -2.98
N LEU A 219 -29.11 9.20 -3.44
CA LEU A 219 -29.74 7.92 -3.77
C LEU A 219 -30.31 7.22 -2.51
N GLN A 220 -29.59 7.25 -1.38
CA GLN A 220 -30.12 6.72 -0.11
C GLN A 220 -31.36 7.49 0.33
N ARG A 221 -31.33 8.82 0.22
CA ARG A 221 -32.53 9.67 0.53
C ARG A 221 -33.70 9.31 -0.35
N LEU A 222 -33.48 9.10 -1.65
CA LEU A 222 -34.55 8.67 -2.57
C LEU A 222 -35.15 7.33 -2.16
N VAL A 223 -34.29 6.34 -1.81
CA VAL A 223 -34.76 5.05 -1.30
C VAL A 223 -35.61 5.20 -0.03
N ASP A 224 -35.14 6.01 0.91
CA ASP A 224 -35.87 6.26 2.18
C ASP A 224 -37.23 6.95 1.94
N GLU A 225 -37.29 7.93 1.01
CA GLU A 225 -38.54 8.62 0.60
C GLU A 225 -39.54 7.67 -0.07
N MET A 226 -39.06 6.66 -0.79
CA MET A 226 -39.94 5.64 -1.41
C MET A 226 -40.54 4.67 -0.40
N GLN A 227 -40.01 4.61 0.84
CA GLN A 227 -40.51 3.77 1.92
C GLN A 227 -40.66 2.29 1.51
N PRO A 228 -39.58 1.52 1.42
CA PRO A 228 -39.55 0.11 0.95
C PRO A 228 -40.62 -0.77 1.64
N HIS A 229 -40.87 -0.55 2.93
CA HIS A 229 -41.87 -1.30 3.70
C HIS A 229 -43.31 -1.19 3.21
N ARG A 230 -43.61 -0.19 2.33
CA ARG A 230 -44.92 -0.11 1.67
C ARG A 230 -45.10 -1.14 0.56
N TYR A 231 -44.01 -1.60 -0.04
CA TYR A 231 -44.02 -2.64 -1.07
C TYR A 231 -44.07 -4.05 -0.46
N HIS A 232 -43.26 -4.26 0.61
CA HIS A 232 -43.27 -5.48 1.42
C HIS A 232 -42.76 -5.20 2.83
N PRO A 233 -43.40 -5.71 3.91
CA PRO A 233 -43.00 -5.39 5.31
C PRO A 233 -41.54 -5.75 5.62
N GLU A 234 -41.03 -6.78 5.01
CA GLU A 234 -39.64 -7.26 5.22
C GLU A 234 -38.64 -6.72 4.14
N MET A 235 -39.10 -5.78 3.30
CA MET A 235 -38.21 -5.28 2.22
C MET A 235 -37.05 -4.48 2.79
N GLN A 236 -35.85 -4.85 2.38
CA GLN A 236 -34.61 -4.13 2.62
C GLN A 236 -34.00 -3.69 1.29
N VAL A 237 -33.49 -2.48 1.24
CA VAL A 237 -32.80 -1.96 0.05
C VAL A 237 -31.38 -1.60 0.45
N VAL A 238 -30.41 -2.20 -0.20
CA VAL A 238 -29.00 -2.10 0.14
C VAL A 238 -28.23 -1.51 -1.04
N LEU A 239 -27.58 -0.36 -0.79
CA LEU A 239 -26.70 0.27 -1.78
C LEU A 239 -25.31 -0.38 -1.72
N ALA A 240 -24.79 -0.77 -2.87
CA ALA A 240 -23.50 -1.45 -3.04
C ALA A 240 -22.81 -0.96 -4.34
N GLY A 241 -21.85 -1.73 -4.84
CA GLY A 241 -21.16 -1.45 -6.10
C GLY A 241 -19.75 -0.87 -5.92
N ARG A 242 -18.99 -0.87 -7.00
CA ARG A 242 -17.56 -0.49 -6.99
C ARG A 242 -17.31 0.98 -6.56
N LEU A 243 -18.22 1.88 -6.90
CA LEU A 243 -18.10 3.28 -6.46
C LEU A 243 -18.25 3.44 -4.95
N LEU A 244 -19.13 2.64 -4.31
CA LEU A 244 -19.24 2.65 -2.85
C LEU A 244 -17.96 2.15 -2.19
N ARG A 245 -17.34 1.10 -2.74
CA ARG A 245 -16.03 0.60 -2.26
C ARG A 245 -14.99 1.72 -2.25
N GLN A 246 -14.89 2.46 -3.36
CA GLN A 246 -13.93 3.57 -3.48
C GLN A 246 -14.19 4.66 -2.43
N LEU A 247 -15.45 5.01 -2.18
CA LEU A 247 -15.82 5.99 -1.15
C LEU A 247 -15.46 5.51 0.26
N VAL A 248 -15.82 4.26 0.59
CA VAL A 248 -15.51 3.64 1.89
C VAL A 248 -14.00 3.57 2.11
N GLU A 249 -13.26 3.14 1.10
CA GLU A 249 -11.80 3.04 1.13
C GLU A 249 -11.13 4.39 1.41
N VAL A 250 -11.45 5.42 0.62
CA VAL A 250 -10.84 6.76 0.80
C VAL A 250 -11.22 7.38 2.14
N ARG A 251 -12.47 7.23 2.59
CA ARG A 251 -12.89 7.71 3.92
C ARG A 251 -12.19 6.98 5.05
N ALA A 252 -12.11 5.65 4.98
CA ALA A 252 -11.45 4.84 6.00
C ALA A 252 -9.96 5.18 6.09
N ILE A 253 -9.25 5.24 4.95
CA ILE A 253 -7.83 5.60 4.90
C ILE A 253 -7.61 7.01 5.43
N THR A 254 -8.41 7.99 5.00
CA THR A 254 -8.26 9.37 5.47
C THR A 254 -8.50 9.47 6.98
N GLY A 255 -9.56 8.84 7.49
CA GLY A 255 -9.84 8.78 8.92
C GLY A 255 -8.73 8.08 9.73
N ASP A 256 -8.20 6.98 9.21
CA ASP A 256 -7.12 6.23 9.81
C ASP A 256 -5.81 7.02 9.89
N VAL A 257 -5.42 7.69 8.81
CA VAL A 257 -4.23 8.55 8.77
C VAL A 257 -4.35 9.68 9.79
N PHE A 258 -5.50 10.35 9.88
CA PHE A 258 -5.69 11.44 10.84
C PHE A 258 -5.73 10.95 12.30
N SER A 259 -6.40 9.84 12.58
CA SER A 259 -6.46 9.28 13.94
C SER A 259 -5.11 8.77 14.41
N SER A 260 -4.39 8.03 13.56
CA SER A 260 -3.03 7.55 13.84
C SER A 260 -2.04 8.69 14.02
N PHE A 261 -2.15 9.75 13.20
CA PHE A 261 -1.35 10.96 13.33
C PHE A 261 -1.62 11.66 14.67
N GLY A 262 -2.88 11.89 15.01
CA GLY A 262 -3.26 12.54 16.27
C GLY A 262 -2.79 11.76 17.50
N ALA A 263 -3.02 10.46 17.52
CA ALA A 263 -2.58 9.58 18.61
C ALA A 263 -1.05 9.53 18.73
N GLY A 264 -0.35 9.36 17.61
CA GLY A 264 1.10 9.28 17.58
C GLY A 264 1.77 10.59 18.00
N VAL A 265 1.33 11.73 17.47
CA VAL A 265 1.84 13.07 17.87
C VAL A 265 1.62 13.31 19.36
N THR A 266 0.43 12.98 19.87
CA THR A 266 0.11 13.09 21.29
C THR A 266 1.03 12.22 22.15
N ALA A 267 1.25 10.97 21.76
CA ALA A 267 2.12 10.04 22.47
C ALA A 267 3.58 10.51 22.49
N VAL A 268 4.10 10.98 21.34
CA VAL A 268 5.47 11.52 21.24
C VAL A 268 5.64 12.78 22.08
N LEU A 269 4.72 13.75 21.98
CA LEU A 269 4.77 14.96 22.79
C LEU A 269 4.68 14.66 24.29
N LEU A 270 3.76 13.74 24.68
CA LEU A 270 3.61 13.34 26.07
C LEU A 270 4.90 12.71 26.61
N LEU A 271 5.53 11.81 25.85
CA LEU A 271 6.79 11.19 26.23
C LEU A 271 7.89 12.23 26.49
N VAL A 272 8.06 13.19 25.57
CA VAL A 272 9.10 14.22 25.68
C VAL A 272 8.81 15.19 26.80
N VAL A 273 7.58 15.65 26.94
CA VAL A 273 7.17 16.56 28.00
C VAL A 273 7.32 15.89 29.37
N LEU A 274 6.91 14.64 29.54
CA LEU A 274 7.11 13.87 30.77
C LEU A 274 8.60 13.71 31.11
N TYR A 275 9.44 13.41 30.12
CA TYR A 275 10.88 13.27 30.29
C TYR A 275 11.51 14.58 30.84
N PHE A 276 11.25 15.71 30.19
CA PHE A 276 11.81 16.98 30.66
C PHE A 276 11.21 17.45 31.99
N THR A 277 9.92 17.23 32.21
CA THR A 277 9.26 17.49 33.50
C THR A 277 9.89 16.65 34.62
N TYR A 278 10.11 15.35 34.38
CA TYR A 278 10.80 14.50 35.35
C TYR A 278 12.23 14.97 35.63
N LYS A 279 12.99 15.33 34.59
CA LYS A 279 14.38 15.83 34.74
C LYS A 279 14.42 17.14 35.50
N SER A 280 13.53 18.09 35.20
CA SER A 280 13.42 19.38 35.92
C SER A 280 12.96 19.15 37.37
N TYR A 281 11.98 18.28 37.61
CA TYR A 281 11.56 17.92 38.96
C TYR A 281 12.71 17.31 39.76
N ARG A 282 13.47 16.37 39.22
CA ARG A 282 14.61 15.73 39.89
C ARG A 282 15.74 16.74 40.20
N ALA A 283 15.96 17.69 39.30
CA ALA A 283 16.93 18.76 39.52
C ALA A 283 16.57 19.64 40.70
N ARG A 284 15.29 19.95 40.87
CA ARG A 284 14.79 20.87 41.95
C ARG A 284 14.47 20.15 43.26
N ALA A 285 13.82 18.99 43.22
CA ALA A 285 13.40 18.22 44.40
C ALA A 285 14.51 17.29 44.94
N GLY A 286 15.57 17.04 44.18
CA GLY A 286 16.62 16.11 44.53
C GLY A 286 16.09 14.66 44.65
N ARG A 287 16.42 13.99 45.80
CA ARG A 287 15.94 12.60 46.04
C ARG A 287 14.66 12.55 46.88
N ARG A 288 14.17 13.70 47.40
CA ARG A 288 12.96 13.76 48.23
C ARG A 288 11.75 14.08 47.36
N PHE A 289 10.59 13.51 47.71
CA PHE A 289 9.32 13.85 47.05
C PHE A 289 8.82 15.20 47.57
N ASP A 290 8.64 16.18 46.67
CA ASP A 290 8.07 17.50 46.96
C ASP A 290 6.88 17.77 46.05
N ARG A 291 5.66 17.74 46.65
CA ARG A 291 4.42 17.99 45.96
C ARG A 291 4.32 19.37 45.33
N ARG A 292 4.89 20.39 45.95
CA ARG A 292 4.82 21.78 45.45
C ARG A 292 5.67 21.94 44.19
N VAL A 293 6.86 21.38 44.23
CA VAL A 293 7.73 21.35 43.02
C VAL A 293 7.09 20.56 41.90
N LEU A 294 6.46 19.36 42.19
CA LEU A 294 5.79 18.55 41.19
C LEU A 294 4.65 19.33 40.52
N LEU A 295 3.77 19.97 41.30
CA LEU A 295 2.66 20.76 40.76
C LEU A 295 3.13 21.94 39.91
N ALA A 296 4.22 22.62 40.32
CA ALA A 296 4.81 23.69 39.55
C ALA A 296 5.38 23.22 38.21
N GLU A 297 6.01 22.01 38.14
CA GLU A 297 6.53 21.44 36.90
C GLU A 297 5.41 20.94 36.02
N LEU A 298 4.38 20.32 36.59
CA LEU A 298 3.18 19.91 35.82
C LEU A 298 2.49 21.10 35.16
N GLY A 299 2.44 22.27 35.87
CA GLY A 299 1.90 23.52 35.31
C GLY A 299 2.69 24.06 34.10
N ARG A 300 3.95 23.63 33.92
CA ARG A 300 4.82 24.04 32.79
C ARG A 300 4.76 23.10 31.60
N MET A 301 4.13 21.93 31.75
CA MET A 301 4.01 20.94 30.67
C MET A 301 3.45 21.53 29.35
N PRO A 302 2.38 22.37 29.34
CA PRO A 302 1.88 22.96 28.12
C PRO A 302 2.91 23.86 27.40
N VAL A 303 3.73 24.59 28.18
CA VAL A 303 4.79 25.46 27.61
C VAL A 303 5.84 24.61 26.89
N MET A 304 6.24 23.50 27.50
CA MET A 304 7.17 22.54 26.87
C MET A 304 6.61 21.94 25.61
N ALA A 305 5.34 21.52 25.64
CA ALA A 305 4.66 20.99 24.45
C ALA A 305 4.63 22.00 23.29
N VAL A 306 4.37 23.27 23.58
CA VAL A 306 4.39 24.37 22.60
C VAL A 306 5.79 24.62 22.05
N LEU A 307 6.81 24.68 22.92
CA LEU A 307 8.18 24.95 22.50
C LEU A 307 8.76 23.91 21.54
N ILE A 308 8.38 22.65 21.70
CA ILE A 308 8.86 21.55 20.89
C ILE A 308 7.87 21.27 19.74
N GLY A 309 6.57 21.25 20.03
CA GLY A 309 5.54 20.86 19.07
C GLY A 309 5.32 21.90 17.96
N VAL A 310 5.30 23.20 18.30
CA VAL A 310 5.00 24.24 17.30
C VAL A 310 6.04 24.30 16.16
N PRO A 311 7.36 24.32 16.41
CA PRO A 311 8.33 24.30 15.33
C PRO A 311 8.19 23.06 14.42
N LEU A 312 7.87 21.91 14.99
CA LEU A 312 7.63 20.67 14.21
C LEU A 312 6.38 20.77 13.35
N LEU A 313 5.26 21.25 13.91
CA LEU A 313 4.03 21.44 13.11
C LEU A 313 4.25 22.45 11.97
N MET A 314 5.04 23.52 12.23
CA MET A 314 5.44 24.45 11.17
C MET A 314 6.27 23.75 10.08
N SER A 315 7.26 22.94 10.46
CA SER A 315 8.07 22.19 9.49
C SER A 315 7.25 21.20 8.67
N LEU A 316 6.27 20.53 9.28
CA LEU A 316 5.34 19.64 8.57
C LEU A 316 4.52 20.42 7.55
N SER A 317 4.02 21.60 7.91
CA SER A 317 3.26 22.45 6.98
C SER A 317 4.09 22.82 5.76
N TRP A 318 5.37 23.13 5.93
CA TRP A 318 6.31 23.44 4.84
C TRP A 318 6.57 22.20 3.97
N SER A 319 6.72 21.02 4.61
CA SER A 319 6.97 19.75 3.92
C SER A 319 5.80 19.35 3.04
N PHE A 320 4.58 19.36 3.57
CA PHE A 320 3.38 19.01 2.80
C PHE A 320 3.00 20.10 1.79
N GLY A 321 3.29 21.38 2.08
CA GLY A 321 3.18 22.45 1.10
C GLY A 321 4.10 22.22 -0.10
N LEU A 322 5.36 21.83 0.13
CA LEU A 322 6.32 21.47 -0.92
C LEU A 322 5.86 20.21 -1.66
N ALA A 323 5.34 19.20 -0.96
CA ALA A 323 4.79 17.98 -1.57
C ALA A 323 3.66 18.30 -2.56
N TYR A 324 2.76 19.23 -2.21
CA TYR A 324 1.72 19.68 -3.13
C TYR A 324 2.30 20.34 -4.39
N VAL A 325 3.30 21.19 -4.25
CA VAL A 325 3.94 21.85 -5.40
C VAL A 325 4.60 20.81 -6.34
N ALA A 326 5.25 19.80 -5.76
CA ALA A 326 5.97 18.79 -6.51
C ALA A 326 5.06 17.73 -7.15
N PHE A 327 4.05 17.23 -6.43
CA PHE A 327 3.34 16.01 -6.81
C PHE A 327 1.82 16.17 -6.95
N LYS A 328 1.18 17.18 -6.31
CA LYS A 328 -0.27 17.41 -6.27
C LYS A 328 -1.07 16.35 -5.48
N THR A 329 -0.61 15.11 -5.46
CA THR A 329 -1.24 13.98 -4.78
C THR A 329 -0.23 13.26 -3.88
N LEU A 330 -0.71 12.58 -2.88
CA LEU A 330 0.06 11.67 -2.03
C LEU A 330 -0.36 10.23 -2.34
N ASN A 331 0.59 9.35 -2.51
CA ASN A 331 0.29 7.93 -2.48
C ASN A 331 0.09 7.44 -1.04
N LEU A 332 -0.40 6.21 -0.87
CA LEU A 332 -0.73 5.67 0.44
C LEU A 332 0.48 5.63 1.40
N MET A 333 1.69 5.31 0.91
CA MET A 333 2.91 5.31 1.73
C MET A 333 3.29 6.72 2.20
N THR A 334 3.20 7.70 1.30
CA THR A 334 3.57 9.10 1.60
C THR A 334 2.54 9.82 2.47
N SER A 335 1.29 9.34 2.52
CA SER A 335 0.25 9.90 3.40
C SER A 335 0.58 9.78 4.89
N THR A 336 1.37 8.77 5.27
CA THR A 336 1.79 8.53 6.66
C THR A 336 3.00 9.36 7.10
N LEU A 337 3.67 10.04 6.16
CA LEU A 337 4.91 10.77 6.44
C LEU A 337 4.78 11.88 7.48
N GLY A 338 3.57 12.41 7.67
CA GLY A 338 3.34 13.41 8.72
C GLY A 338 3.76 12.92 10.11
N LEU A 339 3.35 11.72 10.48
CA LEU A 339 3.67 11.10 11.76
C LEU A 339 5.16 10.71 11.85
N VAL A 340 5.69 10.15 10.79
CA VAL A 340 7.10 9.76 10.67
C VAL A 340 8.02 10.98 10.85
N LEU A 341 7.74 12.05 10.12
CA LEU A 341 8.52 13.30 10.20
C LEU A 341 8.42 13.98 11.55
N PHE A 342 7.26 13.91 12.21
CA PHE A 342 7.09 14.42 13.57
C PHE A 342 7.98 13.67 14.55
N GLY A 343 7.99 12.32 14.46
CA GLY A 343 8.85 11.47 15.30
C GLY A 343 10.35 11.67 15.04
N LEU A 344 10.76 11.87 13.78
CA LEU A 344 12.16 12.10 13.40
C LEU A 344 12.64 13.51 13.75
N GLY A 345 11.79 14.51 13.56
CA GLY A 345 12.18 15.90 13.76
C GLY A 345 12.27 16.34 15.21
N ILE A 346 11.58 15.64 16.13
CA ILE A 346 11.55 16.00 17.55
C ILE A 346 12.91 15.85 18.23
N ASP A 347 13.74 14.93 17.73
CA ASP A 347 15.07 14.65 18.26
C ASP A 347 15.96 15.88 18.24
N TYR A 348 15.86 16.69 17.21
CA TYR A 348 16.63 17.95 17.10
C TYR A 348 16.23 18.94 18.19
N GLY A 349 14.94 18.98 18.50
CA GLY A 349 14.41 19.82 19.61
C GLY A 349 14.86 19.33 20.97
N ILE A 350 14.86 18.03 21.22
CA ILE A 350 15.32 17.42 22.47
C ILE A 350 16.78 17.79 22.74
N HIS A 351 17.65 17.59 21.77
CA HIS A 351 19.08 17.88 21.91
C HIS A 351 19.34 19.37 22.06
N PHE A 352 18.67 20.22 21.29
CA PHE A 352 18.82 21.68 21.39
C PHE A 352 18.35 22.21 22.74
N TYR A 353 17.13 21.79 23.17
CA TYR A 353 16.58 22.24 24.45
C TYR A 353 17.43 21.77 25.65
N ALA A 354 17.85 20.49 25.64
CA ALA A 354 18.67 19.96 26.73
C ALA A 354 19.96 20.76 26.92
N ARG A 355 20.66 21.06 25.81
CA ARG A 355 21.89 21.87 25.86
C ARG A 355 21.63 23.31 26.25
N TYR A 356 20.61 23.94 25.72
CA TYR A 356 20.21 25.29 26.08
C TYR A 356 19.91 25.41 27.57
N ALA A 357 19.17 24.45 28.14
CA ALA A 357 18.87 24.43 29.57
C ALA A 357 20.12 24.23 30.43
N GLU A 358 21.11 23.45 30.01
CA GLU A 358 22.40 23.31 30.67
C GLU A 358 23.16 24.66 30.71
N GLU A 359 23.24 25.34 29.53
CA GLU A 359 23.94 26.63 29.43
C GLU A 359 23.25 27.73 30.27
N ARG A 360 21.92 27.74 30.32
CA ARG A 360 21.15 28.65 31.18
C ARG A 360 21.37 28.37 32.67
N ALA A 361 21.47 27.11 33.07
CA ALA A 361 21.72 26.71 34.44
C ALA A 361 23.14 27.05 34.91
N GLU A 362 24.12 27.19 34.00
CA GLU A 362 25.45 27.73 34.27
C GLU A 362 25.46 29.26 34.45
N GLY A 363 24.30 29.93 34.31
CA GLY A 363 24.14 31.36 34.55
C GLY A 363 24.38 32.27 33.34
N ARG A 364 24.51 31.69 32.13
CA ARG A 364 24.65 32.46 30.88
C ARG A 364 23.34 33.14 30.50
N ASP A 365 23.43 34.27 29.80
CA ASP A 365 22.23 34.95 29.33
C ASP A 365 21.54 34.17 28.18
N VAL A 366 20.29 34.56 27.83
CA VAL A 366 19.45 33.89 26.82
C VAL A 366 20.15 33.88 25.47
N ALA A 367 20.81 34.97 25.08
CA ALA A 367 21.44 35.08 23.78
C ALA A 367 22.74 34.26 23.68
N GLU A 368 23.53 34.30 24.74
CA GLU A 368 24.77 33.55 24.86
C GLU A 368 24.52 32.07 24.96
N ALA A 369 23.55 31.61 25.74
CA ALA A 369 23.18 30.23 25.87
C ALA A 369 22.69 29.68 24.54
N ALA A 370 21.83 30.40 23.81
CA ALA A 370 21.35 29.99 22.49
C ALA A 370 22.49 29.93 21.46
N GLU A 371 23.41 30.90 21.49
CA GLU A 371 24.56 30.95 20.59
C GLU A 371 25.51 29.77 20.80
N ILE A 372 25.85 29.44 22.03
CA ILE A 372 26.75 28.34 22.37
C ILE A 372 26.09 27.01 21.98
N THR A 373 24.79 26.84 22.28
CA THR A 373 24.01 25.68 21.90
C THR A 373 24.01 25.51 20.40
N PHE A 374 23.79 26.58 19.65
CA PHE A 374 23.81 26.55 18.18
C PHE A 374 25.19 26.16 17.63
N LEU A 375 26.26 26.75 18.14
CA LEU A 375 27.63 26.50 17.68
C LEU A 375 28.16 25.11 18.07
N SER A 376 27.70 24.51 19.15
CA SER A 376 28.14 23.20 19.63
C SER A 376 27.18 22.07 19.19
N THR A 377 26.03 22.03 19.84
CA THR A 377 25.02 20.97 19.61
C THR A 377 24.35 21.10 18.25
N GLY A 378 24.14 22.31 17.73
CA GLY A 378 23.58 22.55 16.41
C GLY A 378 24.41 21.91 15.29
N GLN A 379 25.76 21.88 15.39
CA GLN A 379 26.62 21.20 14.44
C GLN A 379 26.37 19.69 14.43
N ALA A 380 26.30 19.08 15.62
CA ALA A 380 26.06 17.63 15.74
C ALA A 380 24.69 17.23 15.22
N ILE A 381 23.64 17.98 15.56
CA ILE A 381 22.27 17.81 15.03
C ILE A 381 22.25 17.91 13.51
N THR A 382 22.94 18.90 12.93
CA THR A 382 22.97 19.11 11.49
C THR A 382 23.65 17.96 10.76
N ILE A 383 24.70 17.38 11.31
CA ILE A 383 25.36 16.21 10.70
C ILE A 383 24.41 15.01 10.67
N GLY A 384 23.74 14.71 11.79
CA GLY A 384 22.73 13.65 11.86
C GLY A 384 21.60 13.90 10.86
N ALA A 385 21.00 15.11 10.89
CA ALA A 385 19.93 15.47 9.95
C ALA A 385 20.33 15.33 8.47
N LEU A 386 21.54 15.76 8.10
CA LEU A 386 22.05 15.62 6.74
C LEU A 386 22.26 14.14 6.37
N THR A 387 22.76 13.33 7.29
CA THR A 387 22.95 11.90 7.06
C THR A 387 21.63 11.21 6.76
N THR A 388 20.62 11.48 7.61
CA THR A 388 19.28 10.91 7.43
C THR A 388 18.59 11.47 6.18
N ALA A 389 18.68 12.78 5.91
CA ALA A 389 18.10 13.37 4.71
C ALA A 389 18.71 12.81 3.41
N VAL A 390 20.05 12.69 3.36
CA VAL A 390 20.75 12.11 2.19
C VAL A 390 20.37 10.64 2.00
N SER A 391 20.26 9.88 3.07
CA SER A 391 19.82 8.47 3.02
C SER A 391 18.42 8.33 2.40
N LEU A 392 17.53 9.26 2.72
CA LEU A 392 16.18 9.30 2.16
C LEU A 392 16.17 9.84 0.73
N TYR A 393 17.00 10.85 0.42
CA TYR A 393 17.11 11.36 -0.95
C TYR A 393 17.70 10.34 -1.94
N VAL A 394 18.46 9.34 -1.48
CA VAL A 394 18.90 8.23 -2.34
C VAL A 394 17.69 7.51 -2.96
N LEU A 395 16.57 7.41 -2.26
CA LEU A 395 15.34 6.81 -2.77
C LEU A 395 14.77 7.53 -4.00
N MET A 396 15.13 8.82 -4.22
CA MET A 396 14.69 9.57 -5.41
C MET A 396 15.24 9.02 -6.73
N ILE A 397 16.30 8.20 -6.67
CA ILE A 397 16.91 7.58 -7.86
C ILE A 397 16.04 6.44 -8.38
N ALA A 398 15.13 5.89 -7.55
CA ALA A 398 14.23 4.82 -7.93
C ALA A 398 13.19 5.30 -8.97
N ASP A 399 12.93 4.46 -9.96
CA ASP A 399 11.84 4.66 -10.92
C ASP A 399 10.48 4.38 -10.26
N PHE A 400 10.44 3.53 -9.23
CA PHE A 400 9.25 3.29 -8.43
C PHE A 400 8.87 4.55 -7.64
N ARG A 401 7.76 5.18 -8.04
CA ARG A 401 7.31 6.47 -7.47
C ARG A 401 7.02 6.40 -5.97
N GLY A 402 6.60 5.24 -5.48
CA GLY A 402 6.43 5.03 -4.03
C GLY A 402 7.69 5.34 -3.24
N PHE A 403 8.86 4.91 -3.72
CA PHE A 403 10.15 5.20 -3.09
C PHE A 403 10.62 6.63 -3.37
N SER A 404 10.55 7.10 -4.62
CA SER A 404 11.09 8.42 -4.99
C SER A 404 10.32 9.56 -4.33
N GLU A 405 8.99 9.50 -4.30
CA GLU A 405 8.15 10.50 -3.62
C GLU A 405 8.34 10.47 -2.11
N PHE A 406 8.41 9.25 -1.51
CA PHE A 406 8.71 9.08 -0.08
C PHE A 406 10.05 9.71 0.28
N GLY A 407 11.10 9.41 -0.49
CA GLY A 407 12.45 9.94 -0.27
C GLY A 407 12.51 11.46 -0.36
N PHE A 408 11.85 12.05 -1.37
CA PHE A 408 11.81 13.50 -1.55
C PHE A 408 11.10 14.20 -0.39
N ILE A 409 9.89 13.76 -0.04
CA ILE A 409 9.08 14.40 1.02
C ILE A 409 9.75 14.21 2.37
N ALA A 410 10.21 12.99 2.69
CA ALA A 410 10.84 12.69 3.96
C ALA A 410 12.19 13.39 4.11
N GLY A 411 13.06 13.37 3.09
CA GLY A 411 14.35 14.07 3.10
C GLY A 411 14.19 15.57 3.27
N SER A 412 13.29 16.19 2.51
CA SER A 412 12.99 17.64 2.62
C SER A 412 12.37 17.97 3.98
N GLY A 413 11.48 17.11 4.49
CA GLY A 413 10.84 17.28 5.78
C GLY A 413 11.83 17.31 6.95
N ILE A 414 12.84 16.44 6.91
CA ILE A 414 13.95 16.45 7.89
C ILE A 414 14.73 17.75 7.84
N LEU A 415 15.04 18.28 6.65
CA LEU A 415 15.73 19.56 6.52
C LEU A 415 14.88 20.74 7.03
N PHE A 416 13.58 20.72 6.76
CA PHE A 416 12.67 21.72 7.33
C PHE A 416 12.55 21.62 8.85
N ALA A 417 12.50 20.39 9.40
CA ALA A 417 12.53 20.20 10.85
C ALA A 417 13.82 20.72 11.46
N LEU A 418 14.97 20.47 10.83
CA LEU A 418 16.26 21.02 11.25
C LEU A 418 16.22 22.55 11.28
N VAL A 419 15.75 23.20 10.23
CA VAL A 419 15.65 24.67 10.15
C VAL A 419 14.70 25.20 11.22
N ALA A 420 13.54 24.59 11.41
CA ALA A 420 12.57 24.98 12.43
C ALA A 420 13.17 24.88 13.85
N MET A 421 13.91 23.80 14.14
CA MET A 421 14.53 23.61 15.46
C MET A 421 15.74 24.51 15.70
N LEU A 422 16.51 24.86 14.70
CA LEU A 422 17.68 25.72 14.84
C LEU A 422 17.34 27.21 14.80
N VAL A 423 16.19 27.63 14.23
CA VAL A 423 15.84 29.04 14.03
C VAL A 423 14.58 29.45 14.78
N VAL A 424 13.49 28.67 14.65
CA VAL A 424 12.19 29.01 15.25
C VAL A 424 12.17 28.69 16.75
N MET A 425 12.71 27.53 17.14
CA MET A 425 12.74 27.13 18.54
C MET A 425 13.53 28.10 19.44
N PRO A 426 14.74 28.61 19.10
CA PRO A 426 15.42 29.62 19.86
C PRO A 426 14.63 30.92 20.03
N ALA A 427 13.89 31.32 18.98
CA ALA A 427 13.00 32.49 19.05
C ALA A 427 11.86 32.25 20.06
N LEU A 428 11.24 31.06 20.05
CA LEU A 428 10.21 30.67 21.02
C LEU A 428 10.77 30.60 22.46
N LEU A 429 11.97 30.04 22.66
CA LEU A 429 12.66 29.99 23.95
C LEU A 429 12.91 31.41 24.50
N SER A 430 13.43 32.32 23.65
CA SER A 430 13.63 33.71 24.03
C SER A 430 12.33 34.39 24.45
N LEU A 431 11.23 34.12 23.75
CA LEU A 431 9.93 34.69 24.09
C LEU A 431 9.37 34.11 25.41
N ALA A 432 9.49 32.78 25.60
CA ALA A 432 9.03 32.09 26.80
C ALA A 432 9.78 32.60 28.07
N GLU A 433 11.06 32.85 27.96
CA GLU A 433 11.83 33.44 29.08
C GLU A 433 11.47 34.91 29.33
N ARG A 434 11.27 35.72 28.28
CA ARG A 434 10.79 37.09 28.40
C ARG A 434 9.46 37.20 29.16
N PHE A 435 8.55 36.27 28.92
CA PHE A 435 7.27 36.18 29.62
C PHE A 435 7.33 35.40 30.95
N ARG A 436 8.54 34.99 31.39
CA ARG A 436 8.75 34.19 32.59
C ARG A 436 7.96 32.89 32.66
N LEU A 437 7.66 32.32 31.51
CA LEU A 437 6.99 31.01 31.41
C LEU A 437 7.96 29.85 31.68
N LEU A 438 9.27 30.07 31.46
CA LEU A 438 10.36 29.19 31.85
C LEU A 438 11.18 29.81 32.96
N ASN A 439 11.69 28.94 33.85
CA ASN A 439 12.66 29.35 34.86
C ASN A 439 13.85 28.37 34.79
N LEU A 440 14.86 28.76 34.02
CA LEU A 440 16.07 27.97 33.78
C LEU A 440 17.31 28.59 34.48
N GLU A 441 17.10 29.47 35.49
CA GLU A 441 18.18 30.19 36.17
C GLU A 441 19.12 29.25 36.94
N ALA A 442 20.30 29.78 37.28
CA ALA A 442 21.37 29.12 38.00
C ALA A 442 20.90 28.35 39.26
N GLY A 443 21.38 27.15 39.46
CA GLY A 443 21.04 26.28 40.60
C GLY A 443 19.98 25.22 40.31
N HIS A 444 19.39 25.20 39.13
CA HIS A 444 18.38 24.20 38.69
C HIS A 444 18.94 23.12 37.81
N ALA A 445 20.23 23.13 37.46
CA ALA A 445 20.88 22.00 36.82
C ALA A 445 20.98 20.83 37.79
N ALA A 446 20.53 19.67 37.39
CA ALA A 446 20.90 18.44 38.07
C ALA A 446 22.44 18.37 38.08
N PRO A 447 23.08 18.18 39.26
CA PRO A 447 24.52 18.04 39.27
C PRO A 447 24.87 16.93 38.28
N VAL A 448 25.72 17.27 37.30
CA VAL A 448 26.31 16.22 36.44
C VAL A 448 27.00 15.30 37.44
N HIS A 449 26.41 14.14 37.68
CA HIS A 449 27.00 13.15 38.55
C HIS A 449 28.42 12.94 38.06
N GLN A 450 29.41 13.28 38.82
CA GLN A 450 30.81 12.94 38.55
C GLN A 450 30.89 11.42 38.63
N VAL A 451 30.44 10.78 37.55
CA VAL A 451 30.53 9.35 37.38
C VAL A 451 32.01 9.06 37.21
N GLY A 452 32.61 8.41 38.22
CA GLY A 452 33.99 7.94 38.11
C GLY A 452 34.19 7.08 36.85
N ARG A 453 35.40 7.09 36.33
CA ARG A 453 35.79 6.18 35.24
C ARG A 453 35.50 4.75 35.67
N GLY A 454 34.50 4.11 35.06
CA GLY A 454 34.07 2.75 35.34
C GLY A 454 34.22 1.88 34.09
N ARG A 455 34.30 0.56 34.28
CA ARG A 455 34.37 -0.41 33.20
C ARG A 455 32.97 -0.88 32.81
N PHE A 456 32.75 -1.10 31.52
CA PHE A 456 31.51 -1.71 31.07
C PHE A 456 31.45 -3.20 31.51
N PRO A 457 30.38 -3.61 32.22
CA PRO A 457 30.33 -4.96 32.81
C PRO A 457 30.26 -6.05 31.72
N ALA A 458 30.93 -7.18 31.96
CA ALA A 458 30.89 -8.39 31.13
C ALA A 458 31.15 -8.15 29.61
N ALA A 459 31.98 -7.16 29.27
CA ALA A 459 32.21 -6.72 27.88
C ALA A 459 32.50 -7.88 26.89
N ARG A 460 33.35 -8.86 27.31
CA ARG A 460 33.66 -10.02 26.45
C ARG A 460 32.44 -10.90 26.19
N GLY A 461 31.66 -11.20 27.22
CA GLY A 461 30.45 -12.00 27.09
C GLY A 461 29.41 -11.34 26.18
N VAL A 462 29.21 -10.02 26.32
CA VAL A 462 28.30 -9.25 25.47
C VAL A 462 28.74 -9.27 23.99
N VAL A 463 30.04 -9.06 23.72
CA VAL A 463 30.58 -9.12 22.35
C VAL A 463 30.38 -10.53 21.75
N LEU A 464 30.69 -11.59 22.49
CA LEU A 464 30.52 -12.97 22.03
C LEU A 464 29.03 -13.30 21.75
N ALA A 465 28.15 -12.91 22.67
CA ALA A 465 26.69 -13.10 22.47
C ALA A 465 26.17 -12.31 21.24
N SER A 466 26.68 -11.08 21.05
CA SER A 466 26.34 -10.28 19.88
C SER A 466 26.80 -10.88 18.56
N VAL A 467 28.05 -11.41 18.54
CA VAL A 467 28.59 -12.13 17.37
C VAL A 467 27.79 -13.42 17.12
N ALA A 468 27.43 -14.17 18.15
CA ALA A 468 26.60 -15.36 18.01
C ALA A 468 25.21 -15.02 17.42
N ALA A 469 24.58 -13.92 17.87
CA ALA A 469 23.34 -13.43 17.31
C ALA A 469 23.48 -13.00 15.82
N VAL A 470 24.62 -12.39 15.45
CA VAL A 470 24.92 -12.05 14.05
C VAL A 470 25.09 -13.30 13.20
N VAL A 471 25.83 -14.31 13.69
CA VAL A 471 25.97 -15.58 12.98
C VAL A 471 24.60 -16.25 12.80
N LEU A 472 23.79 -16.25 13.86
CA LEU A 472 22.42 -16.79 13.78
C LEU A 472 21.57 -16.02 12.76
N ALA A 473 21.64 -14.69 12.76
CA ALA A 473 20.94 -13.86 11.77
C ALA A 473 21.34 -14.20 10.32
N LEU A 474 22.63 -14.41 10.07
CA LEU A 474 23.12 -14.81 8.74
C LEU A 474 22.66 -16.22 8.33
N LEU A 475 22.55 -17.15 9.27
CA LEU A 475 22.00 -18.49 9.02
C LEU A 475 20.50 -18.45 8.69
N PHE A 476 19.75 -17.51 9.30
CA PHE A 476 18.32 -17.33 9.04
C PHE A 476 18.02 -16.39 7.86
N LEU A 477 19.03 -15.66 7.34
CA LEU A 477 18.84 -14.72 6.23
C LEU A 477 18.08 -15.32 5.02
N PRO A 478 18.35 -16.57 4.57
CA PRO A 478 17.61 -17.17 3.45
C PRO A 478 16.14 -17.46 3.74
N ARG A 479 15.71 -17.41 5.01
CA ARG A 479 14.33 -17.65 5.44
C ARG A 479 13.50 -16.38 5.47
N VAL A 480 14.12 -15.21 5.39
CA VAL A 480 13.38 -13.95 5.31
C VAL A 480 12.43 -14.01 4.13
N SER A 481 11.14 -14.00 4.42
CA SER A 481 10.10 -14.22 3.44
C SER A 481 9.42 -12.90 3.04
N PHE A 482 8.86 -12.89 1.84
CA PHE A 482 8.07 -11.79 1.31
C PHE A 482 6.58 -12.17 1.36
N GLU A 483 5.70 -11.24 1.76
CA GLU A 483 4.27 -11.45 1.67
C GLU A 483 3.79 -11.10 0.26
N TRP A 484 3.41 -12.13 -0.47
CA TRP A 484 2.98 -12.03 -1.85
C TRP A 484 1.48 -11.79 -2.00
N ASP A 485 0.69 -12.09 -0.96
CA ASP A 485 -0.76 -11.95 -0.98
C ASP A 485 -1.17 -10.50 -0.69
N PHE A 486 -1.51 -9.75 -1.73
CA PHE A 486 -2.01 -8.37 -1.61
C PHE A 486 -3.26 -8.28 -0.73
N GLY A 487 -4.12 -9.29 -0.76
CA GLY A 487 -5.34 -9.31 0.05
C GLY A 487 -5.08 -9.31 1.57
N LYS A 488 -3.87 -9.73 2.01
CA LYS A 488 -3.46 -9.63 3.41
C LYS A 488 -2.93 -8.24 3.78
N LEU A 489 -2.59 -7.45 2.80
CA LEU A 489 -2.06 -6.10 2.98
C LEU A 489 -3.13 -5.02 2.84
N GLU A 490 -4.31 -5.39 2.32
CA GLU A 490 -5.47 -4.52 2.22
C GLU A 490 -6.36 -4.66 3.46
N PRO A 491 -7.02 -3.57 3.89
CA PRO A 491 -8.00 -3.64 4.97
C PRO A 491 -9.29 -4.31 4.49
N ARG A 492 -9.97 -4.97 5.41
CA ARG A 492 -11.33 -5.49 5.19
C ARG A 492 -12.35 -4.46 5.62
N TYR A 493 -13.33 -4.22 4.77
CA TYR A 493 -14.41 -3.27 5.01
C TYR A 493 -15.70 -4.06 5.26
N GLU A 494 -15.88 -4.55 6.50
CA GLU A 494 -16.96 -5.47 6.87
C GLU A 494 -18.34 -4.97 6.43
N ASP A 495 -18.64 -3.68 6.66
CA ASP A 495 -19.91 -3.07 6.23
C ASP A 495 -20.10 -3.09 4.70
N TYR A 496 -19.03 -2.88 3.95
CA TYR A 496 -19.06 -2.93 2.49
C TYR A 496 -19.19 -4.38 2.01
N GLU A 497 -18.40 -5.30 2.57
CA GLU A 497 -18.43 -6.73 2.20
C GLU A 497 -19.83 -7.32 2.44
N ALA A 498 -20.46 -7.01 3.58
CA ALA A 498 -21.82 -7.44 3.89
C ALA A 498 -22.87 -6.91 2.88
N ARG A 499 -22.68 -5.68 2.36
CA ARG A 499 -23.53 -5.12 1.31
C ARG A 499 -23.27 -5.74 -0.05
N GLN A 500 -22.01 -5.97 -0.37
CA GLN A 500 -21.58 -6.56 -1.64
C GLN A 500 -22.00 -8.04 -1.76
N ASP A 501 -22.11 -8.76 -0.66
CA ASP A 501 -22.58 -10.15 -0.62
C ASP A 501 -23.96 -10.33 -1.28
N TYR A 502 -24.88 -9.37 -1.07
CA TYR A 502 -26.19 -9.38 -1.76
C TYR A 502 -26.06 -9.29 -3.28
N VAL A 503 -25.10 -8.52 -3.78
CA VAL A 503 -24.85 -8.39 -5.22
C VAL A 503 -24.16 -9.65 -5.76
N GLU A 504 -23.21 -10.22 -5.01
CA GLU A 504 -22.49 -11.43 -5.41
C GLU A 504 -23.40 -12.66 -5.49
N ARG A 505 -24.44 -12.75 -4.66
CA ARG A 505 -25.46 -13.83 -4.76
C ARG A 505 -26.24 -13.82 -6.08
N VAL A 506 -26.35 -12.64 -6.69
CA VAL A 506 -27.07 -12.47 -7.98
C VAL A 506 -26.12 -12.65 -9.16
N TYR A 507 -24.90 -12.11 -9.06
CA TYR A 507 -23.88 -12.17 -10.10
C TYR A 507 -22.81 -13.21 -9.74
N GLN A 508 -23.22 -14.47 -9.59
CA GLN A 508 -22.30 -15.60 -9.44
C GLN A 508 -21.52 -15.81 -10.74
N THR A 509 -20.30 -15.32 -10.81
CA THR A 509 -19.39 -15.61 -11.91
C THR A 509 -18.61 -16.88 -11.58
N HIS A 510 -18.92 -17.99 -12.24
CA HIS A 510 -18.23 -19.27 -12.11
C HIS A 510 -16.75 -19.12 -12.54
N GLY A 511 -15.88 -18.71 -11.60
CA GLY A 511 -14.43 -18.62 -11.83
C GLY A 511 -13.93 -17.46 -12.73
N ARG A 512 -14.78 -16.85 -13.55
CA ARG A 512 -14.44 -15.77 -14.48
C ARG A 512 -14.42 -14.41 -13.80
N ARG A 513 -13.34 -14.10 -13.07
CA ARG A 513 -13.17 -12.82 -12.35
C ARG A 513 -11.94 -12.06 -12.85
N ASN A 514 -12.03 -10.72 -12.89
CA ASN A 514 -10.91 -9.80 -13.18
C ASN A 514 -10.11 -10.13 -14.47
N PRO A 515 -10.74 -10.13 -15.66
CA PRO A 515 -10.04 -10.39 -16.89
C PRO A 515 -8.96 -9.33 -17.19
N ALA A 516 -7.92 -9.75 -17.92
CA ALA A 516 -7.06 -8.82 -18.64
C ALA A 516 -7.65 -8.56 -20.02
N TYR A 517 -7.41 -7.37 -20.56
CA TYR A 517 -7.94 -6.95 -21.85
C TYR A 517 -6.81 -6.65 -22.83
N ILE A 518 -6.90 -7.17 -24.06
CA ILE A 518 -6.11 -6.66 -25.18
C ILE A 518 -7.04 -5.83 -26.07
N VAL A 519 -6.61 -4.61 -26.34
CA VAL A 519 -7.30 -3.69 -27.26
C VAL A 519 -6.57 -3.70 -28.58
N VAL A 520 -7.26 -4.07 -29.66
CA VAL A 520 -6.76 -4.07 -31.04
C VAL A 520 -7.30 -2.87 -31.81
N ASP A 521 -6.55 -2.41 -32.82
CA ASP A 521 -6.97 -1.29 -33.65
C ASP A 521 -7.99 -1.72 -34.73
N ASP A 522 -7.88 -2.95 -35.22
CA ASP A 522 -8.76 -3.52 -36.24
C ASP A 522 -9.42 -4.80 -35.72
N PRO A 523 -10.75 -4.85 -35.64
CA PRO A 523 -11.48 -6.08 -35.25
C PRO A 523 -11.10 -7.34 -36.05
N ALA A 524 -10.60 -7.19 -37.30
CA ALA A 524 -10.13 -8.29 -38.09
C ALA A 524 -8.87 -8.99 -37.55
N GLU A 525 -8.10 -8.32 -36.71
CA GLU A 525 -6.89 -8.87 -36.06
C GLU A 525 -7.23 -9.74 -34.84
N VAL A 526 -8.43 -9.58 -34.25
CA VAL A 526 -8.85 -10.27 -33.00
C VAL A 526 -8.75 -11.80 -33.12
N PRO A 527 -9.24 -12.47 -34.16
CA PRO A 527 -9.16 -13.93 -34.25
C PRO A 527 -7.71 -14.45 -34.18
N ALA A 528 -6.76 -13.73 -34.80
CA ALA A 528 -5.35 -14.11 -34.78
C ALA A 528 -4.73 -13.95 -33.39
N VAL A 529 -5.11 -12.89 -32.62
CA VAL A 529 -4.67 -12.68 -31.24
C VAL A 529 -5.25 -13.75 -30.32
N VAL A 530 -6.54 -14.08 -30.46
CA VAL A 530 -7.21 -15.15 -29.70
C VAL A 530 -6.55 -16.50 -29.97
N ALA A 531 -6.29 -16.84 -31.23
CA ALA A 531 -5.62 -18.08 -31.60
C ALA A 531 -4.23 -18.20 -30.99
N ALA A 532 -3.44 -17.12 -31.01
CA ALA A 532 -2.11 -17.09 -30.39
C ALA A 532 -2.15 -17.27 -28.86
N LEU A 533 -3.16 -16.71 -28.19
CA LEU A 533 -3.35 -16.89 -26.75
C LEU A 533 -3.81 -18.31 -26.40
N LYS A 534 -4.76 -18.87 -27.14
CA LYS A 534 -5.23 -20.25 -26.96
C LYS A 534 -4.10 -21.27 -27.25
N GLU A 535 -3.26 -21.04 -28.27
CA GLU A 535 -2.07 -21.85 -28.52
C GLU A 535 -1.06 -21.78 -27.37
N ARG A 536 -0.86 -20.59 -26.80
CA ARG A 536 0.04 -20.41 -25.64
C ARG A 536 -0.53 -21.13 -24.42
N ALA A 537 -1.81 -20.98 -24.12
CA ALA A 537 -2.49 -21.69 -23.03
C ALA A 537 -2.38 -23.22 -23.17
N ALA A 538 -2.55 -23.75 -24.38
CA ALA A 538 -2.42 -25.18 -24.63
C ALA A 538 -0.98 -25.72 -24.49
N LYS A 539 0.04 -24.87 -24.72
CA LYS A 539 1.46 -25.24 -24.57
C LYS A 539 1.94 -25.17 -23.13
N ASP A 540 1.34 -24.32 -22.30
CA ASP A 540 1.71 -24.20 -20.88
C ASP A 540 0.98 -25.26 -20.04
N THR A 541 1.63 -26.42 -19.92
CA THR A 541 1.14 -27.55 -19.11
C THR A 541 1.70 -27.55 -17.68
N LEU A 542 2.73 -26.73 -17.40
CA LEU A 542 3.45 -26.73 -16.13
C LEU A 542 2.83 -25.77 -15.11
N SER A 543 2.41 -24.60 -15.56
CA SER A 543 1.85 -23.54 -14.72
C SER A 543 0.77 -22.75 -15.41
N PRO A 544 -0.32 -23.37 -15.89
CA PRO A 544 -1.33 -22.69 -16.68
C PRO A 544 -1.98 -21.56 -15.90
N THR A 545 -1.84 -20.33 -16.39
CA THR A 545 -2.43 -19.14 -15.77
C THR A 545 -3.65 -18.63 -16.53
N ILE A 546 -3.87 -19.06 -17.75
CA ILE A 546 -5.01 -18.71 -18.61
C ILE A 546 -6.11 -19.75 -18.42
N LEU A 547 -7.29 -19.31 -17.98
CA LEU A 547 -8.49 -20.12 -17.88
C LEU A 547 -9.23 -20.16 -19.23
N ASP A 548 -9.48 -18.97 -19.78
CA ASP A 548 -10.26 -18.80 -21.00
C ASP A 548 -9.89 -17.51 -21.73
N VAL A 549 -10.09 -17.48 -23.03
CA VAL A 549 -9.88 -16.30 -23.88
C VAL A 549 -11.17 -16.06 -24.67
N GLU A 550 -11.81 -14.93 -24.44
CA GLU A 550 -13.10 -14.57 -25.03
C GLU A 550 -13.00 -13.35 -25.93
N SER A 551 -13.64 -13.40 -27.08
CA SER A 551 -13.83 -12.26 -27.97
C SER A 551 -15.27 -12.24 -28.51
N LEU A 552 -15.70 -11.09 -29.02
CA LEU A 552 -16.99 -11.02 -29.70
C LEU A 552 -17.03 -11.96 -30.93
N GLN A 553 -15.91 -12.06 -31.66
CA GLN A 553 -15.78 -12.85 -32.87
C GLN A 553 -15.92 -14.35 -32.64
N ASP A 554 -15.56 -14.85 -31.45
CA ASP A 554 -15.76 -16.27 -31.10
C ASP A 554 -17.24 -16.61 -30.96
N ARG A 555 -18.06 -15.71 -30.51
CA ARG A 555 -19.49 -15.89 -30.26
C ARG A 555 -20.36 -15.35 -31.38
N PHE A 556 -19.97 -14.24 -32.02
CA PHE A 556 -20.73 -13.57 -33.06
C PHE A 556 -19.93 -13.44 -34.36
N PRO A 557 -20.38 -14.08 -35.47
CA PRO A 557 -19.65 -14.06 -36.74
C PRO A 557 -19.75 -12.66 -37.38
N MET A 558 -18.61 -11.93 -37.45
CA MET A 558 -18.53 -10.57 -37.95
C MET A 558 -18.41 -10.49 -39.49
N THR A 559 -17.94 -11.55 -40.16
CA THR A 559 -17.77 -11.55 -41.61
C THR A 559 -18.88 -12.33 -42.31
N PRO A 560 -19.25 -12.00 -43.58
CA PRO A 560 -20.27 -12.72 -44.32
C PRO A 560 -19.98 -14.22 -44.48
N GLU A 561 -18.71 -14.58 -44.67
CA GLU A 561 -18.26 -15.96 -44.78
C GLU A 561 -18.48 -16.74 -43.47
N ALA A 562 -18.11 -16.17 -42.35
CA ALA A 562 -18.32 -16.74 -41.01
C ALA A 562 -19.83 -16.87 -40.70
N GLN A 563 -20.65 -15.89 -41.09
CA GLN A 563 -22.10 -15.92 -40.92
C GLN A 563 -22.74 -17.08 -41.72
N GLN A 564 -22.31 -17.28 -42.97
CA GLN A 564 -22.80 -18.38 -43.82
C GLN A 564 -22.37 -19.74 -43.26
N ALA A 565 -21.11 -19.88 -42.84
CA ALA A 565 -20.60 -21.09 -42.21
C ALA A 565 -21.41 -21.48 -40.97
N LYS A 566 -21.68 -20.49 -40.10
CA LYS A 566 -22.49 -20.66 -38.89
C LYS A 566 -23.92 -21.09 -39.17
N LEU A 567 -24.57 -20.43 -40.13
CA LEU A 567 -25.93 -20.80 -40.57
C LEU A 567 -25.99 -22.18 -41.18
N ALA A 568 -25.00 -22.60 -41.98
CA ALA A 568 -24.91 -23.94 -42.52
C ALA A 568 -24.80 -25.00 -41.41
N ARG A 569 -24.06 -24.66 -40.32
CA ARG A 569 -23.94 -25.55 -39.19
C ARG A 569 -25.22 -25.67 -38.38
N ILE A 570 -25.89 -24.56 -38.11
CA ILE A 570 -27.21 -24.53 -37.45
C ILE A 570 -28.23 -25.31 -38.27
N ALA A 571 -28.15 -25.22 -39.59
CA ALA A 571 -29.02 -26.01 -40.47
C ALA A 571 -28.81 -27.54 -40.32
N ARG A 572 -27.55 -27.99 -40.22
CA ARG A 572 -27.22 -29.40 -39.92
C ARG A 572 -27.74 -29.85 -38.55
N ILE A 573 -27.54 -29.06 -37.51
CA ILE A 573 -28.08 -29.35 -36.17
C ILE A 573 -29.61 -29.45 -36.22
N ARG A 574 -30.27 -28.58 -36.96
CA ARG A 574 -31.74 -28.66 -37.18
C ARG A 574 -32.18 -29.93 -37.86
N GLU A 575 -31.42 -30.39 -38.87
CA GLU A 575 -31.68 -31.68 -39.54
C GLU A 575 -31.54 -32.85 -38.56
N LEU A 576 -30.55 -32.85 -37.68
CA LEU A 576 -30.40 -33.85 -36.62
C LEU A 576 -31.57 -33.81 -35.61
N LEU A 577 -32.02 -32.62 -35.20
CA LEU A 577 -33.18 -32.43 -34.31
C LEU A 577 -34.52 -32.89 -34.96
N ASP A 578 -34.58 -32.90 -36.28
CA ASP A 578 -35.74 -33.36 -37.06
C ASP A 578 -35.68 -34.87 -37.37
N ASP A 579 -34.61 -35.60 -36.98
CA ASP A 579 -34.53 -37.05 -37.13
C ASP A 579 -35.72 -37.73 -36.42
N PRO A 580 -36.33 -38.75 -37.03
CA PRO A 580 -37.49 -39.43 -36.45
C PRO A 580 -37.31 -39.96 -35.04
N PHE A 581 -36.10 -40.36 -34.67
CA PHE A 581 -35.76 -40.84 -33.32
C PHE A 581 -35.71 -39.76 -32.28
N LEU A 582 -35.23 -38.54 -32.58
CA LEU A 582 -35.21 -37.39 -31.66
C LEU A 582 -36.53 -36.62 -31.70
N ARG A 583 -37.28 -36.66 -32.80
CA ARG A 583 -38.55 -35.93 -32.91
C ARG A 583 -39.57 -36.38 -31.86
N ALA A 584 -39.53 -37.63 -31.41
CA ALA A 584 -40.38 -38.16 -30.35
C ALA A 584 -40.04 -37.65 -28.95
N ASP A 585 -38.84 -37.10 -28.73
CA ASP A 585 -38.44 -36.54 -27.51
C ASP A 585 -39.07 -35.13 -27.34
N THR A 586 -40.02 -35.05 -26.37
CA THR A 586 -40.73 -33.82 -26.00
C THR A 586 -40.20 -33.18 -24.71
N SER A 587 -39.02 -33.57 -24.26
CA SER A 587 -38.35 -32.95 -23.09
C SER A 587 -38.24 -31.44 -23.26
N VAL A 588 -38.25 -30.72 -22.16
CA VAL A 588 -38.14 -29.25 -22.15
C VAL A 588 -36.82 -28.81 -22.80
N TRP A 589 -35.77 -29.60 -22.61
CA TRP A 589 -34.48 -29.37 -23.22
C TRP A 589 -34.49 -29.47 -24.77
N MET A 590 -35.07 -30.51 -25.29
CA MET A 590 -35.18 -30.68 -26.75
C MET A 590 -36.10 -29.64 -27.41
N GLN A 591 -37.12 -29.17 -26.69
CA GLN A 591 -37.94 -28.05 -27.15
C GLN A 591 -37.14 -26.76 -27.22
N ARG A 592 -36.35 -26.47 -26.20
CA ARG A 592 -35.44 -25.27 -26.14
C ARG A 592 -34.38 -25.33 -27.25
N LEU A 593 -33.79 -26.50 -27.54
CA LEU A 593 -32.83 -26.64 -28.63
C LEU A 593 -33.49 -26.38 -29.99
N ARG A 594 -34.71 -26.87 -30.21
CA ARG A 594 -35.46 -26.60 -31.44
C ARG A 594 -35.79 -25.11 -31.60
N GLU A 595 -36.09 -24.42 -30.52
CA GLU A 595 -36.25 -22.96 -30.52
C GLU A 595 -34.92 -22.26 -30.85
N ALA A 596 -33.82 -22.65 -30.20
CA ALA A 596 -32.49 -22.08 -30.42
C ALA A 596 -31.97 -22.27 -31.85
N ALA A 597 -32.42 -23.34 -32.54
CA ALA A 597 -32.03 -23.65 -33.90
C ALA A 597 -32.87 -22.91 -34.98
N GLN A 598 -33.73 -21.97 -34.65
CA GLN A 598 -34.62 -21.31 -35.60
C GLN A 598 -33.94 -20.28 -36.50
N THR A 599 -32.76 -19.80 -36.17
CA THR A 599 -32.03 -18.80 -36.96
C THR A 599 -31.81 -19.28 -38.39
N ARG A 600 -32.31 -18.55 -39.38
CA ARG A 600 -32.24 -18.88 -40.82
C ARG A 600 -31.57 -17.80 -41.66
N ARG A 601 -31.33 -16.65 -41.14
CA ARG A 601 -30.67 -15.51 -41.82
C ARG A 601 -29.56 -14.94 -40.98
N PRO A 602 -28.59 -14.24 -41.59
CA PRO A 602 -27.61 -13.51 -40.84
C PRO A 602 -28.27 -12.49 -39.90
N ILE A 603 -27.73 -12.39 -38.68
CA ILE A 603 -28.14 -11.41 -37.68
C ILE A 603 -27.21 -10.22 -37.83
N SER A 604 -27.76 -9.00 -37.94
CA SER A 604 -26.96 -7.78 -37.89
C SER A 604 -26.52 -7.47 -36.46
N ILE A 605 -25.34 -6.87 -36.28
CA ILE A 605 -24.83 -6.44 -34.96
C ILE A 605 -25.80 -5.46 -34.26
N ASP A 606 -26.55 -4.70 -35.04
CA ASP A 606 -27.57 -3.77 -34.53
C ASP A 606 -28.79 -4.49 -33.93
N GLU A 607 -29.09 -5.72 -34.38
CA GLU A 607 -30.14 -6.55 -33.84
C GLU A 607 -29.74 -7.25 -32.54
N VAL A 608 -28.44 -7.31 -32.23
CA VAL A 608 -27.92 -7.93 -31.01
C VAL A 608 -28.28 -7.08 -29.79
N PRO A 609 -28.88 -7.65 -28.75
CA PRO A 609 -29.20 -6.90 -27.54
C PRO A 609 -28.01 -6.20 -26.90
N ASP A 610 -28.21 -4.99 -26.39
CA ASP A 610 -27.12 -4.15 -25.84
C ASP A 610 -26.35 -4.80 -24.69
N PHE A 611 -27.00 -5.62 -23.88
CA PHE A 611 -26.34 -6.27 -22.76
C PHE A 611 -25.29 -7.31 -23.20
N LEU A 612 -25.43 -7.90 -24.40
CA LEU A 612 -24.42 -8.83 -24.95
C LEU A 612 -23.24 -8.09 -25.55
N LYS A 613 -23.50 -7.05 -26.33
CA LYS A 613 -22.44 -6.30 -27.02
C LYS A 613 -21.76 -5.29 -26.12
N ALA A 614 -22.35 -4.92 -24.97
CA ALA A 614 -21.82 -3.89 -24.07
C ALA A 614 -20.38 -4.20 -23.55
N ARG A 615 -20.06 -5.47 -23.31
CA ARG A 615 -18.72 -5.92 -22.90
C ARG A 615 -17.64 -5.70 -23.98
N PHE A 616 -18.06 -5.65 -25.25
CA PHE A 616 -17.20 -5.55 -26.41
C PHE A 616 -17.37 -4.23 -27.18
N THR A 617 -18.09 -3.27 -26.58
CA THR A 617 -18.36 -1.94 -27.17
C THR A 617 -17.54 -0.88 -26.45
N SER A 618 -16.80 -0.09 -27.22
CA SER A 618 -16.07 1.06 -26.69
C SER A 618 -17.02 2.23 -26.37
N LYS A 619 -16.53 3.23 -25.60
CA LYS A 619 -17.25 4.50 -25.37
C LYS A 619 -17.54 5.27 -26.66
N THR A 620 -16.73 5.08 -27.68
CA THR A 620 -16.90 5.69 -29.01
C THR A 620 -17.88 4.96 -29.90
N GLY A 621 -18.44 3.83 -29.41
CA GLY A 621 -19.37 3.00 -30.16
C GLY A 621 -18.70 1.95 -31.08
N GLU A 622 -17.39 1.82 -31.06
CA GLU A 622 -16.66 0.77 -31.77
C GLU A 622 -16.90 -0.57 -31.09
N ILE A 623 -17.16 -1.63 -31.88
CA ILE A 623 -17.56 -2.95 -31.38
C ILE A 623 -16.55 -3.99 -31.85
N GLY A 624 -16.17 -4.91 -30.95
CA GLY A 624 -15.38 -6.10 -31.30
C GLY A 624 -13.87 -5.89 -31.32
N ASN A 625 -13.36 -4.79 -30.74
CA ASN A 625 -11.92 -4.47 -30.66
C ASN A 625 -11.25 -5.04 -29.39
N PHE A 626 -11.94 -5.88 -28.62
CA PHE A 626 -11.45 -6.36 -27.33
C PHE A 626 -11.29 -7.88 -27.31
N VAL A 627 -10.19 -8.33 -26.70
CA VAL A 627 -9.97 -9.71 -26.29
C VAL A 627 -9.92 -9.75 -24.76
N LEU A 628 -10.77 -10.56 -24.13
CA LEU A 628 -10.82 -10.78 -22.70
C LEU A 628 -10.06 -12.07 -22.36
N ILE A 629 -9.19 -12.01 -21.36
CA ILE A 629 -8.36 -13.12 -20.92
C ILE A 629 -8.63 -13.37 -19.46
N TYR A 630 -9.23 -14.50 -19.13
CA TYR A 630 -9.58 -14.88 -17.78
C TYR A 630 -8.45 -15.69 -17.12
N PRO A 631 -8.04 -15.33 -15.90
CA PRO A 631 -7.01 -16.09 -15.19
C PRO A 631 -7.57 -17.36 -14.57
N SER A 632 -6.79 -18.45 -14.60
CA SER A 632 -7.04 -19.70 -13.87
C SER A 632 -6.58 -19.61 -12.41
N VAL A 633 -5.74 -18.63 -12.11
CA VAL A 633 -5.06 -18.46 -10.82
C VAL A 633 -5.56 -17.23 -10.07
N ARG A 634 -5.41 -17.24 -8.73
CA ARG A 634 -5.78 -16.11 -7.89
C ARG A 634 -4.76 -14.97 -8.05
N LEU A 635 -5.13 -13.90 -8.76
CA LEU A 635 -4.27 -12.74 -9.03
C LEU A 635 -4.00 -11.83 -7.80
N ALA A 636 -4.63 -12.09 -6.65
CA ALA A 636 -4.26 -11.45 -5.39
C ALA A 636 -2.88 -11.93 -4.86
N ASP A 637 -2.39 -13.10 -5.29
CA ASP A 637 -0.99 -13.52 -5.06
C ASP A 637 -0.10 -12.89 -6.14
N GLY A 638 0.86 -12.05 -5.74
CA GLY A 638 1.76 -11.36 -6.64
C GLY A 638 2.62 -12.28 -7.52
N ARG A 639 2.91 -13.52 -7.08
CA ARG A 639 3.62 -14.52 -7.90
C ARG A 639 2.74 -14.96 -9.05
N ASN A 640 1.48 -15.24 -8.77
CA ASN A 640 0.50 -15.61 -9.80
C ASN A 640 0.26 -14.45 -10.77
N SER A 641 0.20 -13.21 -10.27
CA SER A 641 0.10 -12.01 -11.11
C SER A 641 1.32 -11.85 -12.02
N MET A 642 2.53 -12.13 -11.52
CA MET A 642 3.75 -12.07 -12.34
C MET A 642 3.80 -13.19 -13.37
N ALA A 643 3.39 -14.42 -13.03
CA ALA A 643 3.28 -15.53 -13.97
C ALA A 643 2.25 -15.22 -15.06
N PHE A 644 1.04 -14.78 -14.68
CA PHE A 644 0.01 -14.37 -15.63
C PHE A 644 0.48 -13.23 -16.55
N ALA A 645 1.25 -12.25 -16.00
CA ALA A 645 1.83 -11.18 -16.80
C ALA A 645 2.91 -11.67 -17.79
N GLU A 646 3.59 -12.79 -17.52
CA GLU A 646 4.52 -13.43 -18.47
C GLU A 646 3.75 -14.08 -19.62
N ASP A 647 2.62 -14.71 -19.32
CA ASP A 647 1.82 -15.41 -20.31
C ASP A 647 1.04 -14.46 -21.23
N VAL A 648 0.43 -13.41 -20.68
CA VAL A 648 -0.51 -12.56 -21.42
C VAL A 648 -0.03 -11.13 -21.65
N GLY A 649 0.97 -10.67 -20.92
CA GLY A 649 1.38 -9.25 -20.93
C GLY A 649 1.88 -8.75 -22.27
N ARG A 650 2.49 -9.63 -23.10
CA ARG A 650 2.96 -9.33 -24.43
C ARG A 650 2.64 -10.46 -25.40
N VAL A 651 1.83 -10.16 -26.41
CA VAL A 651 1.44 -11.11 -27.47
C VAL A 651 1.91 -10.56 -28.81
N GLU A 652 2.63 -11.36 -29.57
CA GLU A 652 3.13 -10.99 -30.88
C GLU A 652 2.43 -11.82 -31.96
N VAL A 653 1.77 -11.14 -32.89
CA VAL A 653 0.99 -11.74 -33.97
C VAL A 653 1.26 -10.96 -35.26
N ASN A 654 1.63 -11.64 -36.32
CA ASN A 654 1.87 -11.06 -37.66
C ASN A 654 2.86 -9.85 -37.64
N GLY A 655 3.88 -9.90 -36.74
CA GLY A 655 4.88 -8.82 -36.61
C GLY A 655 4.39 -7.60 -35.83
N LYS A 656 3.15 -7.58 -35.32
CA LYS A 656 2.62 -6.59 -34.38
C LYS A 656 2.71 -7.12 -32.94
N VAL A 657 2.96 -6.23 -32.00
CA VAL A 657 2.99 -6.53 -30.57
C VAL A 657 1.78 -5.89 -29.91
N TYR A 658 1.03 -6.70 -29.19
CA TYR A 658 -0.13 -6.31 -28.39
C TYR A 658 0.19 -6.45 -26.90
N TYR A 659 -0.25 -5.49 -26.09
CA TYR A 659 -0.07 -5.51 -24.65
C TYR A 659 -1.42 -5.65 -23.97
N ALA A 660 -1.49 -6.56 -23.01
CA ALA A 660 -2.67 -6.72 -22.19
C ALA A 660 -2.69 -5.68 -21.05
N GLY A 661 -3.85 -5.10 -20.79
CA GLY A 661 -4.10 -4.12 -19.73
C GLY A 661 -4.99 -4.71 -18.64
N SER A 662 -4.52 -4.71 -17.40
CA SER A 662 -5.31 -4.91 -16.20
C SER A 662 -4.59 -4.34 -14.97
N THR A 663 -5.31 -4.12 -13.88
CA THR A 663 -4.70 -3.69 -12.62
C THR A 663 -3.72 -4.73 -12.06
N SER A 664 -3.98 -6.02 -12.26
CA SER A 664 -3.10 -7.10 -11.82
C SER A 664 -1.79 -7.16 -12.60
N LEU A 665 -1.81 -6.87 -13.91
CA LEU A 665 -0.60 -6.78 -14.73
C LEU A 665 0.28 -5.59 -14.30
N VAL A 666 -0.34 -4.46 -14.01
CA VAL A 666 0.36 -3.30 -13.46
C VAL A 666 0.96 -3.62 -12.08
N ALA A 667 0.22 -4.33 -11.22
CA ALA A 667 0.73 -4.78 -9.92
C ALA A 667 1.92 -5.76 -10.06
N ALA A 668 1.90 -6.63 -11.07
CA ALA A 668 3.02 -7.51 -11.40
C ALA A 668 4.28 -6.72 -11.80
N ASP A 669 4.14 -5.74 -12.69
CA ASP A 669 5.25 -4.86 -13.10
C ASP A 669 5.76 -4.01 -11.94
N MET A 670 4.87 -3.53 -11.06
CA MET A 670 5.23 -2.83 -9.84
C MET A 670 6.10 -3.69 -8.93
N LEU A 671 5.70 -4.93 -8.68
CA LEU A 671 6.49 -5.86 -7.87
C LEU A 671 7.86 -6.17 -8.49
N ARG A 672 7.90 -6.42 -9.80
CA ARG A 672 9.18 -6.65 -10.51
C ARG A 672 10.12 -5.46 -10.38
N LEU A 673 9.60 -4.25 -10.56
CA LEU A 673 10.38 -3.01 -10.42
C LEU A 673 10.93 -2.87 -9.00
N MET A 674 10.07 -3.01 -8.00
CA MET A 674 10.47 -2.90 -6.58
C MET A 674 11.51 -3.92 -6.18
N LEU A 675 11.31 -5.20 -6.53
CA LEU A 675 12.24 -6.27 -6.22
C LEU A 675 13.60 -6.07 -6.89
N LYS A 676 13.62 -5.45 -8.06
CA LYS A 676 14.84 -5.08 -8.78
C LYS A 676 15.55 -3.90 -8.12
N GLU A 677 14.80 -2.87 -7.71
CA GLU A 677 15.37 -1.61 -7.23
C GLU A 677 15.73 -1.61 -5.75
N ALA A 678 14.92 -2.26 -4.88
CA ALA A 678 15.11 -2.20 -3.44
C ALA A 678 16.53 -2.63 -2.97
N PRO A 679 17.15 -3.70 -3.47
CA PRO A 679 18.53 -4.07 -3.09
C PRO A 679 19.54 -2.97 -3.43
N TRP A 680 19.36 -2.32 -4.60
CA TRP A 680 20.22 -1.21 -5.01
C TRP A 680 20.04 0.03 -4.14
N MET A 681 18.79 0.34 -3.75
CA MET A 681 18.50 1.46 -2.84
C MET A 681 19.14 1.23 -1.48
N VAL A 682 19.04 0.02 -0.93
CA VAL A 682 19.71 -0.36 0.33
C VAL A 682 21.23 -0.21 0.21
N LEU A 683 21.82 -0.72 -0.86
CA LEU A 683 23.27 -0.64 -1.10
C LEU A 683 23.73 0.82 -1.27
N LEU A 684 23.07 1.60 -2.11
CA LEU A 684 23.40 3.02 -2.35
C LEU A 684 23.25 3.85 -1.07
N THR A 685 22.22 3.58 -0.28
CA THR A 685 22.02 4.24 1.03
C THR A 685 23.17 3.88 1.98
N PHE A 686 23.53 2.62 2.08
CA PHE A 686 24.65 2.19 2.92
C PHE A 686 25.97 2.85 2.50
N VAL A 687 26.24 2.94 1.19
CA VAL A 687 27.42 3.62 0.64
C VAL A 687 27.37 5.11 0.98
N ALA A 688 26.22 5.78 0.81
CA ALA A 688 26.05 7.20 1.12
C ALA A 688 26.29 7.48 2.61
N VAL A 689 25.69 6.68 3.51
CA VAL A 689 25.90 6.77 4.97
C VAL A 689 27.38 6.55 5.30
N THR A 690 28.00 5.54 4.73
CA THR A 690 29.43 5.25 4.93
C THR A 690 30.31 6.43 4.50
N LEU A 691 30.03 7.01 3.34
CA LEU A 691 30.76 8.18 2.82
C LEU A 691 30.61 9.40 3.74
N LEU A 692 29.39 9.68 4.18
CA LEU A 692 29.12 10.80 5.11
C LEU A 692 29.82 10.59 6.45
N MET A 693 29.80 9.36 6.98
CA MET A 693 30.53 9.04 8.22
C MET A 693 32.06 9.15 8.03
N TRP A 694 32.57 8.73 6.89
CA TRP A 694 33.99 8.91 6.58
C TRP A 694 34.39 10.38 6.46
N LEU A 695 33.57 11.21 5.83
CA LEU A 695 33.77 12.66 5.74
C LEU A 695 33.74 13.33 7.12
N ASN A 696 32.90 12.85 8.04
CA ASN A 696 32.76 13.35 9.41
C ASN A 696 33.97 12.96 10.28
N PHE A 697 34.33 11.69 10.34
CA PHE A 697 35.39 11.20 11.21
C PHE A 697 36.79 11.29 10.60
N ARG A 698 36.92 11.26 9.28
CA ARG A 698 38.16 11.33 8.48
C ARG A 698 39.22 10.29 8.83
N THR A 699 38.85 9.25 9.54
CA THR A 699 39.72 8.12 9.90
C THR A 699 38.95 6.81 9.81
N PRO A 700 39.52 5.76 9.23
CA PRO A 700 38.80 4.49 9.03
C PRO A 700 38.39 3.84 10.37
N ARG A 701 39.24 3.93 11.42
CA ARG A 701 38.94 3.35 12.74
C ARG A 701 37.66 3.89 13.35
N TRP A 702 37.47 5.22 13.39
CA TRP A 702 36.29 5.86 13.97
C TRP A 702 35.06 5.70 13.09
N THR A 703 35.24 5.73 11.78
CA THR A 703 34.15 5.46 10.82
C THR A 703 33.59 4.05 11.00
N MET A 704 34.46 3.04 11.06
CA MET A 704 34.04 1.65 11.28
C MET A 704 33.35 1.48 12.65
N LEU A 705 33.89 2.06 13.73
CA LEU A 705 33.25 1.99 15.04
C LEU A 705 31.86 2.62 15.06
N ALA A 706 31.63 3.70 14.31
CA ALA A 706 30.33 4.35 14.21
C ALA A 706 29.32 3.54 13.39
N LEU A 707 29.77 2.88 12.31
CA LEU A 707 28.90 2.09 11.42
C LEU A 707 28.62 0.67 11.95
N LEU A 708 29.49 0.12 12.77
CA LEU A 708 29.36 -1.27 13.22
C LEU A 708 28.06 -1.56 13.99
N PRO A 709 27.56 -0.66 14.90
CA PRO A 709 26.26 -0.84 15.55
C PRO A 709 25.10 -0.86 14.56
N LEU A 710 25.18 -0.08 13.47
CA LEU A 710 24.18 -0.07 12.42
C LEU A 710 24.11 -1.44 11.73
N VAL A 711 25.25 -1.99 11.29
CA VAL A 711 25.31 -3.29 10.63
C VAL A 711 24.81 -4.41 11.54
N VAL A 712 25.29 -4.43 12.79
CA VAL A 712 24.85 -5.41 13.80
C VAL A 712 23.37 -5.29 14.09
N GLY A 713 22.87 -4.05 14.25
CA GLY A 713 21.45 -3.78 14.51
C GLY A 713 20.54 -4.22 13.38
N VAL A 714 20.94 -3.98 12.11
CA VAL A 714 20.17 -4.45 10.93
C VAL A 714 20.16 -5.98 10.85
N LEU A 715 21.26 -6.66 11.14
CA LEU A 715 21.28 -8.12 11.19
C LEU A 715 20.41 -8.66 12.34
N TRP A 716 20.41 -8.00 13.50
CA TRP A 716 19.48 -8.35 14.57
C TRP A 716 18.01 -8.07 14.19
N MET A 717 17.74 -7.01 13.43
CA MET A 717 16.41 -6.74 12.90
C MET A 717 15.90 -7.93 12.05
N LEU A 718 16.73 -8.43 11.13
CA LEU A 718 16.37 -9.60 10.31
C LEU A 718 16.12 -10.85 11.16
N LEU A 719 16.91 -11.06 12.20
CA LEU A 719 16.69 -12.16 13.15
C LEU A 719 15.37 -12.01 13.91
N VAL A 720 15.06 -10.80 14.40
CA VAL A 720 13.81 -10.52 15.12
C VAL A 720 12.60 -10.68 14.18
N MET A 721 12.73 -10.25 12.90
CA MET A 721 11.67 -10.47 11.90
C MET A 721 11.34 -11.94 11.75
N GLU A 722 12.35 -12.79 11.61
CA GLU A 722 12.15 -14.26 11.49
C GLU A 722 11.51 -14.84 12.77
N LEU A 723 11.99 -14.46 13.95
CA LEU A 723 11.45 -14.94 15.23
C LEU A 723 10.00 -14.53 15.48
N LEU A 724 9.59 -13.37 14.98
CA LEU A 724 8.22 -12.85 15.10
C LEU A 724 7.32 -13.23 13.91
N GLY A 725 7.86 -13.92 12.89
CA GLY A 725 7.13 -14.25 11.67
C GLY A 725 6.78 -13.03 10.81
N MET A 726 7.53 -11.93 10.93
CA MET A 726 7.33 -10.73 10.15
C MET A 726 7.85 -10.92 8.73
N LYS A 727 7.06 -10.49 7.74
CA LYS A 727 7.44 -10.59 6.33
C LYS A 727 7.73 -9.23 5.73
N LEU A 728 8.64 -9.19 4.77
CA LEU A 728 8.76 -8.03 3.88
C LEU A 728 7.53 -7.97 2.98
N ASN A 729 7.14 -6.77 2.59
CA ASN A 729 6.07 -6.52 1.64
C ASN A 729 6.33 -5.20 0.91
N PHE A 730 5.53 -4.91 -0.10
CA PHE A 730 5.74 -3.72 -0.92
C PHE A 730 5.57 -2.39 -0.16
N TYR A 731 4.86 -2.36 0.98
CA TYR A 731 4.76 -1.17 1.82
C TYR A 731 6.00 -0.97 2.69
N ASN A 732 6.44 -2.03 3.39
CA ASN A 732 7.47 -1.88 4.40
C ASN A 732 8.90 -1.89 3.85
N MET A 733 9.13 -2.31 2.60
CA MET A 733 10.46 -2.30 1.98
C MET A 733 11.10 -0.91 1.94
N VAL A 734 10.33 0.15 1.86
CA VAL A 734 10.82 1.54 1.93
C VAL A 734 11.55 1.83 3.24
N MET A 735 11.25 1.07 4.31
CA MET A 735 11.88 1.25 5.61
C MET A 735 13.30 0.71 5.69
N LEU A 736 13.72 -0.20 4.80
CA LEU A 736 15.09 -0.73 4.81
C LEU A 736 16.14 0.37 4.61
N PRO A 737 16.07 1.20 3.57
CA PRO A 737 16.95 2.36 3.43
C PRO A 737 16.77 3.40 4.54
N ALA A 738 15.53 3.64 4.98
CA ALA A 738 15.24 4.59 6.04
C ALA A 738 15.90 4.20 7.38
N VAL A 739 15.83 2.93 7.78
CA VAL A 739 16.49 2.40 8.99
C VAL A 739 18.01 2.56 8.91
N LEU A 740 18.62 2.41 7.73
CA LEU A 740 20.06 2.64 7.56
C LEU A 740 20.46 4.11 7.84
N GLY A 741 19.62 5.06 7.43
CA GLY A 741 19.85 6.47 7.72
C GLY A 741 19.64 6.83 9.19
N ILE A 742 18.50 6.43 9.73
CA ILE A 742 18.07 6.78 11.11
C ILE A 742 18.90 6.01 12.16
N GLY A 743 19.12 4.72 11.95
CA GLY A 743 19.81 3.83 12.90
C GLY A 743 21.30 4.14 13.11
N ASN A 744 21.91 4.90 12.19
CA ASN A 744 23.30 5.30 12.30
C ASN A 744 23.56 6.37 13.36
N ASP A 745 22.60 7.23 13.65
CA ASP A 745 22.76 8.42 14.51
C ASP A 745 23.20 8.06 15.93
N ALA A 746 22.64 7.02 16.51
CA ALA A 746 22.98 6.54 17.85
C ALA A 746 24.45 6.18 17.98
N GLY A 747 24.98 5.40 17.03
CA GLY A 747 26.40 5.00 16.99
C GLY A 747 27.33 6.19 16.76
N ALA A 748 26.98 7.07 15.83
CA ALA A 748 27.75 8.26 15.49
C ALA A 748 27.92 9.21 16.69
N HIS A 749 26.86 9.52 17.44
CA HIS A 749 26.89 10.38 18.63
C HIS A 749 27.72 9.76 19.76
N LEU A 750 27.59 8.47 20.03
CA LEU A 750 28.37 7.80 21.07
C LEU A 750 29.85 7.76 20.74
N VAL A 751 30.22 7.43 19.50
CA VAL A 751 31.62 7.40 19.07
C VAL A 751 32.25 8.80 19.05
N HIS A 752 31.51 9.81 18.59
CA HIS A 752 32.00 11.19 18.61
C HIS A 752 32.33 11.66 20.04
N ARG A 753 31.42 11.42 21.00
CA ARG A 753 31.61 11.80 22.39
C ARG A 753 32.70 10.99 23.10
N TYR A 754 32.84 9.70 22.75
CA TYR A 754 33.93 8.87 23.25
C TYR A 754 35.29 9.36 22.75
N ARG A 755 35.38 9.73 21.44
CA ARG A 755 36.58 10.33 20.87
C ARG A 755 37.00 11.63 21.59
N GLU A 756 36.04 12.47 21.95
CA GLU A 756 36.32 13.73 22.70
C GLU A 756 36.84 13.48 24.13
N ARG A 757 36.23 12.50 24.82
CA ARG A 757 36.57 12.25 26.24
C ARG A 757 37.78 11.33 26.44
N GLY A 758 38.12 10.57 25.42
CA GLY A 758 39.28 9.66 25.42
C GLY A 758 39.01 8.29 26.08
N PRO A 759 40.04 7.40 26.08
CA PRO A 759 39.94 6.08 26.64
C PRO A 759 39.50 5.99 28.10
N GLY A 760 38.71 4.96 28.45
CA GLY A 760 38.18 4.74 29.81
C GLY A 760 36.93 5.55 30.14
N SER A 761 36.40 6.34 29.20
CA SER A 761 35.21 7.19 29.38
C SER A 761 33.90 6.58 28.95
N ILE A 762 33.88 5.36 28.40
CA ILE A 762 32.70 4.79 27.72
C ILE A 762 31.46 4.72 28.62
N LEU A 763 31.62 4.39 29.89
CA LEU A 763 30.51 4.35 30.85
C LEU A 763 29.97 5.77 31.18
N GLN A 764 30.84 6.79 31.18
CA GLN A 764 30.42 8.21 31.33
C GLN A 764 29.66 8.68 30.09
N VAL A 765 30.13 8.29 28.89
CA VAL A 765 29.47 8.58 27.60
C VAL A 765 28.07 7.98 27.58
N LEU A 766 27.91 6.72 28.00
CA LEU A 766 26.61 6.08 28.10
C LEU A 766 25.63 6.79 29.03
N ARG A 767 26.09 7.20 30.20
CA ARG A 767 25.25 7.89 31.23
C ARG A 767 24.90 9.33 30.87
N SER A 768 25.64 9.97 29.97
CA SER A 768 25.37 11.33 29.52
C SER A 768 24.74 11.32 28.12
N THR A 769 25.52 11.07 27.10
CA THR A 769 25.08 11.05 25.70
C THR A 769 24.13 9.90 25.40
N GLY A 770 24.35 8.72 26.02
CA GLY A 770 23.47 7.55 25.85
C GLY A 770 22.05 7.79 26.32
N GLU A 771 21.83 8.57 27.41
CA GLU A 771 20.49 8.97 27.86
C GLU A 771 19.74 9.75 26.75
N HIS A 772 20.39 10.76 26.19
CA HIS A 772 19.77 11.60 25.15
C HIS A 772 19.51 10.80 23.86
N VAL A 773 20.47 9.97 23.44
CA VAL A 773 20.31 9.08 22.28
C VAL A 773 19.15 8.09 22.48
N THR A 774 19.01 7.54 23.69
CA THR A 774 17.89 6.65 24.02
C THR A 774 16.56 7.37 23.88
N MET A 775 16.46 8.58 24.46
CA MET A 775 15.22 9.37 24.34
C MET A 775 14.90 9.75 22.91
N ALA A 776 15.88 10.17 22.12
CA ALA A 776 15.75 10.45 20.70
C ALA A 776 15.23 9.23 19.93
N SER A 777 15.87 8.08 20.08
CA SER A 777 15.43 6.86 19.42
C SER A 777 14.02 6.39 19.88
N LEU A 778 13.70 6.54 21.18
CA LEU A 778 12.36 6.18 21.70
C LEU A 778 11.28 7.10 21.14
N THR A 779 11.54 8.40 20.97
CA THR A 779 10.57 9.32 20.36
C THR A 779 10.37 9.02 18.88
N THR A 780 11.43 8.68 18.15
CA THR A 780 11.34 8.22 16.78
C THR A 780 10.57 6.91 16.67
N MET A 781 10.88 5.90 17.51
CA MET A 781 10.12 4.66 17.58
C MET A 781 8.64 4.91 17.91
N MET A 782 8.33 5.83 18.82
CA MET A 782 6.95 6.18 19.18
C MET A 782 6.22 6.84 18.00
N GLY A 783 6.90 7.67 17.20
CA GLY A 783 6.36 8.21 15.95
C GLY A 783 5.96 7.10 15.00
N PHE A 784 6.84 6.14 14.72
CA PHE A 784 6.51 4.98 13.90
C PHE A 784 5.49 4.04 14.56
N ALA A 785 5.52 3.89 15.88
CA ALA A 785 4.55 3.08 16.62
C ALA A 785 3.11 3.60 16.51
N GLY A 786 2.91 4.88 16.22
CA GLY A 786 1.60 5.40 15.87
C GLY A 786 0.98 4.71 14.65
N LEU A 787 1.79 4.22 13.70
CA LEU A 787 1.30 3.43 12.56
C LEU A 787 0.81 2.02 12.96
N LEU A 788 1.20 1.51 14.13
CA LEU A 788 0.67 0.24 14.64
C LEU A 788 -0.82 0.32 14.98
N LEU A 789 -1.33 1.53 15.20
CA LEU A 789 -2.75 1.81 15.42
C LEU A 789 -3.53 1.88 14.11
N SER A 790 -2.85 1.88 12.96
CA SER A 790 -3.48 1.95 11.65
C SER A 790 -4.35 0.72 11.41
N PHE A 791 -5.54 0.96 10.92
CA PHE A 791 -6.47 -0.06 10.44
C PHE A 791 -5.93 -0.76 9.18
N HIS A 792 -5.09 -0.07 8.38
CA HIS A 792 -4.53 -0.59 7.14
C HIS A 792 -3.31 -1.48 7.41
N PRO A 793 -3.38 -2.83 7.14
CA PRO A 793 -2.29 -3.75 7.47
C PRO A 793 -0.94 -3.38 6.81
N GLY A 794 -0.97 -2.90 5.55
CA GLY A 794 0.23 -2.45 4.85
C GLY A 794 0.92 -1.26 5.57
N LEU A 795 0.16 -0.25 6.02
CA LEU A 795 0.70 0.88 6.77
C LEU A 795 1.21 0.47 8.15
N ARG A 796 0.49 -0.41 8.81
CA ARG A 796 0.91 -1.00 10.09
C ARG A 796 2.26 -1.71 9.95
N SER A 797 2.47 -2.45 8.87
CA SER A 797 3.74 -3.16 8.61
C SER A 797 4.95 -2.22 8.45
N ILE A 798 4.75 -0.98 7.97
CA ILE A 798 5.78 0.08 7.95
C ILE A 798 6.20 0.40 9.40
N GLY A 799 5.22 0.62 10.29
CA GLY A 799 5.46 0.89 11.70
C GLY A 799 6.18 -0.26 12.41
N GLU A 800 5.74 -1.49 12.18
CA GLU A 800 6.33 -2.71 12.76
C GLU A 800 7.81 -2.83 12.40
N LEU A 801 8.15 -2.73 11.11
CA LEU A 801 9.54 -2.84 10.65
C LEU A 801 10.42 -1.69 11.16
N ALA A 802 9.88 -0.47 11.19
CA ALA A 802 10.61 0.71 11.69
C ALA A 802 10.92 0.58 13.18
N VAL A 803 9.94 0.21 14.00
CA VAL A 803 10.11 0.05 15.46
C VAL A 803 11.14 -1.03 15.76
N VAL A 804 11.07 -2.18 15.09
CA VAL A 804 12.06 -3.25 15.26
C VAL A 804 13.43 -2.80 14.79
N GLY A 805 13.54 -2.17 13.62
CA GLY A 805 14.81 -1.73 13.04
C GLY A 805 15.51 -0.67 13.88
N ILE A 806 14.79 0.37 14.30
CA ILE A 806 15.35 1.42 15.18
C ILE A 806 15.68 0.84 16.56
N GLY A 807 14.83 -0.03 17.11
CA GLY A 807 15.06 -0.67 18.41
C GLY A 807 16.30 -1.54 18.42
N THR A 808 16.53 -2.35 17.41
CA THR A 808 17.71 -3.23 17.30
C THR A 808 18.99 -2.43 17.06
N THR A 809 18.97 -1.36 16.25
CA THR A 809 20.13 -0.49 16.03
C THR A 809 20.46 0.31 17.29
N LEU A 810 19.45 0.81 18.03
CA LEU A 810 19.64 1.44 19.34
C LEU A 810 20.27 0.44 20.33
N LEU A 811 19.75 -0.77 20.42
CA LEU A 811 20.29 -1.80 21.33
C LEU A 811 21.75 -2.13 20.97
N ALA A 812 22.07 -2.25 19.68
CA ALA A 812 23.45 -2.45 19.23
C ALA A 812 24.36 -1.27 19.61
N ALA A 813 23.86 -0.03 19.52
CA ALA A 813 24.62 1.17 19.90
C ALA A 813 24.83 1.27 21.43
N LEU A 814 23.85 0.89 22.26
CA LEU A 814 23.93 1.02 23.73
C LEU A 814 24.58 -0.17 24.42
N VAL A 815 24.55 -1.36 23.82
CA VAL A 815 25.04 -2.61 24.44
C VAL A 815 26.27 -3.14 23.74
N PHE A 816 26.19 -3.38 22.44
CA PHE A 816 27.30 -3.97 21.68
C PHE A 816 28.48 -3.02 21.51
N LEU A 817 28.24 -1.76 21.08
CA LEU A 817 29.31 -0.80 20.82
C LEU A 817 30.15 -0.49 22.08
N PRO A 818 29.56 -0.19 23.25
CA PRO A 818 30.35 0.05 24.47
C PRO A 818 31.13 -1.18 24.94
N ALA A 819 30.54 -2.36 24.83
CA ALA A 819 31.22 -3.61 25.14
C ALA A 819 32.42 -3.84 24.22
N LEU A 820 32.26 -3.57 22.91
CA LEU A 820 33.33 -3.67 21.93
C LEU A 820 34.46 -2.68 22.23
N ILE A 821 34.15 -1.42 22.49
CA ILE A 821 35.17 -0.39 22.84
C ILE A 821 35.92 -0.81 24.09
N GLN A 822 35.24 -1.26 25.16
CA GLN A 822 35.87 -1.73 26.37
C GLN A 822 36.77 -2.96 26.12
N TRP A 823 36.32 -3.89 25.30
CA TRP A 823 37.08 -5.08 24.95
C TRP A 823 38.36 -4.75 24.15
N LEU A 824 38.27 -3.75 23.24
CA LEU A 824 39.43 -3.26 22.47
C LEU A 824 40.45 -2.58 23.39
N GLU A 825 40.00 -1.71 24.32
CA GLU A 825 40.85 -1.07 25.32
C GLU A 825 41.54 -2.06 26.24
N ASP A 826 40.84 -3.13 26.64
CA ASP A 826 41.43 -4.20 27.47
C ASP A 826 42.48 -5.01 26.75
N ARG A 827 42.39 -5.13 25.39
CA ARG A 827 43.42 -5.76 24.55
C ARG A 827 44.66 -4.87 24.37
N GLU A 828 44.46 -3.57 24.14
CA GLU A 828 45.58 -2.61 24.00
C GLU A 828 46.39 -2.46 25.30
N LYS A 829 45.81 -2.69 26.48
CA LYS A 829 46.47 -2.65 27.77
C LYS A 829 47.19 -3.95 28.17
N ARG A 830 47.07 -5.04 27.47
CA ARG A 830 47.85 -6.25 27.74
C ARG A 830 49.30 -6.05 27.26
N PRO A 831 50.30 -6.17 28.19
CA PRO A 831 51.69 -6.17 27.74
C PRO A 831 51.92 -7.30 26.72
N ALA A 832 52.78 -7.04 25.73
CA ALA A 832 53.26 -8.09 24.85
C ALA A 832 53.73 -9.30 25.67
N PRO A 833 53.42 -10.54 25.26
CA PRO A 833 54.01 -11.69 25.96
C PRO A 833 55.53 -11.52 25.96
N GLU A 834 56.11 -11.55 27.15
CA GLU A 834 57.56 -11.60 27.29
C GLU A 834 58.08 -12.69 26.36
N PRO A 835 59.13 -12.41 25.52
CA PRO A 835 59.73 -13.47 24.72
C PRO A 835 60.21 -14.54 25.67
N GLU A 836 59.75 -15.80 25.46
CA GLU A 836 60.21 -16.98 26.19
C GLU A 836 61.74 -16.93 26.25
N ALA A 837 62.29 -16.82 27.47
CA ALA A 837 63.69 -16.87 27.69
C ALA A 837 64.23 -18.19 27.12
N ALA A 838 65.08 -18.10 26.13
CA ALA A 838 65.77 -19.25 25.55
C ALA A 838 66.41 -20.11 26.69
N PRO A 839 66.24 -21.42 26.69
CA PRO A 839 66.84 -22.25 27.73
C PRO A 839 68.34 -22.07 27.72
N THR A 840 68.86 -21.53 28.84
CA THR A 840 70.34 -21.50 29.13
C THR A 840 70.81 -22.91 29.23
N THR A 841 71.48 -23.45 28.20
CA THR A 841 72.26 -24.66 28.24
C THR A 841 73.42 -24.40 29.18
N SER A 842 73.34 -24.89 30.39
CA SER A 842 74.45 -24.99 31.33
C SER A 842 75.40 -26.07 30.80
N LEU A 843 76.52 -25.69 30.17
CA LEU A 843 77.63 -26.53 30.00
C LEU A 843 78.39 -26.65 31.34
N SER A 844 78.19 -27.79 32.01
CA SER A 844 79.02 -28.18 33.14
C SER A 844 80.42 -28.61 32.65
N LYS A 845 81.47 -28.04 33.23
CA LYS A 845 82.73 -28.72 33.48
C LYS A 845 82.78 -29.21 34.91
#